data_820d6701353b21f96705cab42baf6e42
#
_entry.id   820d6701353b21f96705cab42baf6e42
#
_cell.length_a   1.000
_cell.length_b   1.000
_cell.length_c   1.000
_cell.angle_alpha   90.00
_cell.angle_beta   90.00
_cell.angle_gamma   90.00
#
_symmetry.space_group_name_H-M   'P 1'
#
loop_
_entity.id
_entity.type
_entity.pdbx_description
1 polymer ?
#
loop_
_entity_poly.entity_id
_entity_poly.type
_entity_poly.pdbx_seq_one_letter_code
_entity_poly.pdbx_strand_id
1 'polypeptide(L)'
;MNKLIALFFFLIMFANVNAQVVPIISITNNNSSGLPIDTGQFKTVTGIVTVANEFGGPAYIQDSQAGIAVFYNDFSAAVEIGDSVIVTAKLSQFNGLTELVYSTFGGTPSFTIIDSNKSYSAIIITLQQLNSQAWNGHEEFEGRLVRFNGLSITTTGNFQANTNYSVTDASGTGQLRIDNNTNLVGTLIPTGSFDCIAAAAQFDNSPPYSTGYQFLPRFTADIIQGGGPVILTSPAETNITSSSVTLTWSTQAPGDTKLKFFRSDSLGQPVVFSDSVFDATQSTSHTVNLNNLQPGKIYYALAYSTNGNGTSVSTPKYFSTSSHASSTGRYEIYFNKSVDNSYALPNNNAVGDVDLKVRLGQRIDSATKSIDIAMYSFNEVTQLKDKIINALIRGVKVRMVYDHRDGQIQSLVQDLINAGVRVQQRPTGSNIMHNKFFIFDARDNSSFSDDWVWTGSANITNDQFYSDAQNVLFIQDQALCNTYTREFEEMWGSHNEINNPSNAKFGAAKADNTPHLFFINGKRFESYFSPSENVSTVIENIIGTQTNKSISFCAFAFTRFQIANRMKTQFLPPDKMVRGVFDDGNGTDPSSVYPEMKGIGGSIPWNPPAHVYLDGQSGTLHSKYILIDADMPSSNPIVQTGSYNYSNAATTGNDENVLLIYDSLVANQYFQEFAKRFSLAGGTISIERISSEIPDNFILGQNYPNPFNPTTTITFSLPKASDVSLTIFNSLGQRVETLASSYYSAGTYKVTFNATNLSSGVYYYRLVSNDIQMTKSMVILK
;
A
#
# COMPACT_ATOMS: atom_id res chain seq x y z
N MET A 1 -79.11 4.40 2.85
CA MET A 1 -78.22 5.51 3.31
C MET A 1 -76.82 4.99 3.28
N ASN A 2 -76.22 5.10 2.13
CA ASN A 2 -74.85 4.64 1.85
C ASN A 2 -73.84 5.78 2.10
N LYS A 3 -72.83 5.55 2.96
CA LYS A 3 -71.68 6.44 3.10
C LYS A 3 -70.54 5.88 2.26
N LEU A 4 -70.21 6.61 1.19
CA LEU A 4 -69.00 6.43 0.41
C LEU A 4 -67.81 7.00 1.19
N ILE A 5 -66.81 6.16 1.47
CA ILE A 5 -65.49 6.61 2.00
C ILE A 5 -64.56 6.66 0.79
N ALA A 6 -64.16 7.87 0.40
CA ALA A 6 -63.14 8.11 -0.61
C ALA A 6 -61.76 8.01 0.04
N LEU A 7 -60.97 7.03 -0.39
CA LEU A 7 -59.56 6.84 0.01
C LEU A 7 -58.70 7.69 -0.92
N PHE A 8 -58.12 8.78 -0.43
CA PHE A 8 -57.14 9.57 -1.15
C PHE A 8 -55.76 8.88 -1.02
N PHE A 9 -55.27 8.24 -2.10
CA PHE A 9 -53.89 7.82 -2.22
C PHE A 9 -53.05 9.06 -2.56
N PHE A 10 -52.21 9.51 -1.61
CA PHE A 10 -51.15 10.48 -1.88
C PHE A 10 -49.97 9.71 -2.47
N LEU A 11 -49.82 9.78 -3.79
CA LEU A 11 -48.65 9.27 -4.49
C LEU A 11 -47.53 10.30 -4.29
N ILE A 12 -46.64 10.06 -3.33
CA ILE A 12 -45.40 10.82 -3.20
C ILE A 12 -44.45 10.30 -4.28
N MET A 13 -44.43 11.02 -5.41
CA MET A 13 -43.31 10.86 -6.37
C MET A 13 -42.03 11.38 -5.71
N PHE A 14 -41.15 10.49 -5.29
CA PHE A 14 -39.76 10.85 -5.09
C PHE A 14 -39.16 11.12 -6.48
N ALA A 15 -39.10 12.37 -6.88
CA ALA A 15 -38.26 12.80 -7.97
C ALA A 15 -36.83 12.60 -7.49
N ASN A 16 -36.13 11.58 -8.02
CA ASN A 16 -34.70 11.56 -7.99
C ASN A 16 -34.20 12.77 -8.79
N VAL A 17 -33.99 13.89 -8.13
CA VAL A 17 -33.23 15.00 -8.69
C VAL A 17 -31.78 14.51 -8.73
N ASN A 18 -31.36 13.93 -9.86
CA ASN A 18 -29.95 13.79 -10.15
C ASN A 18 -29.39 15.22 -10.10
N ALA A 19 -28.55 15.50 -9.08
CA ALA A 19 -27.87 16.77 -8.96
C ALA A 19 -27.08 17.00 -10.25
N GLN A 20 -27.38 18.05 -10.97
CA GLN A 20 -26.71 18.35 -12.25
C GLN A 20 -25.23 18.66 -11.95
N VAL A 21 -24.33 17.93 -12.59
CA VAL A 21 -22.89 18.23 -12.55
C VAL A 21 -22.66 19.54 -13.30
N VAL A 22 -22.02 20.49 -12.64
CA VAL A 22 -21.69 21.81 -13.20
C VAL A 22 -20.19 22.04 -13.24
N PRO A 23 -19.65 22.87 -14.16
CA PRO A 23 -18.23 23.25 -14.16
C PRO A 23 -17.85 23.99 -12.86
N ILE A 24 -16.61 23.77 -12.38
CA ILE A 24 -16.12 24.43 -11.14
C ILE A 24 -16.20 25.95 -11.27
N ILE A 25 -15.88 26.53 -12.42
CA ILE A 25 -15.96 27.99 -12.67
C ILE A 25 -17.34 28.57 -12.42
N SER A 26 -18.41 27.78 -12.57
CA SER A 26 -19.79 28.26 -12.37
C SER A 26 -20.15 28.47 -10.90
N ILE A 27 -19.42 27.89 -9.98
CA ILE A 27 -19.67 27.96 -8.52
C ILE A 27 -18.63 28.81 -7.76
N THR A 28 -17.50 29.17 -8.39
CA THR A 28 -16.45 30.01 -7.81
C THR A 28 -16.56 31.48 -8.16
N ASN A 29 -17.77 31.95 -8.50
CA ASN A 29 -18.04 33.37 -8.79
C ASN A 29 -18.42 34.11 -7.51
N ASN A 30 -17.61 35.10 -7.11
CA ASN A 30 -17.77 35.84 -5.86
C ASN A 30 -18.54 37.12 -6.02
N ASN A 31 -19.23 37.53 -4.94
CA ASN A 31 -19.90 38.82 -4.82
C ASN A 31 -18.92 39.94 -4.40
N SER A 32 -19.44 41.17 -4.21
CA SER A 32 -18.65 42.35 -3.79
C SER A 32 -18.03 42.26 -2.38
N SER A 33 -18.28 41.18 -1.63
CA SER A 33 -17.62 40.90 -0.36
C SER A 33 -16.57 39.78 -0.49
N GLY A 34 -16.34 39.25 -1.70
CA GLY A 34 -15.45 38.11 -1.94
C GLY A 34 -16.03 36.74 -1.50
N LEU A 35 -17.37 36.66 -1.34
CA LEU A 35 -18.05 35.41 -0.99
C LEU A 35 -18.67 34.77 -2.24
N PRO A 36 -18.58 33.44 -2.43
CA PRO A 36 -19.26 32.76 -3.51
C PRO A 36 -20.77 33.07 -3.52
N ILE A 37 -21.33 33.44 -4.67
CA ILE A 37 -22.70 33.85 -4.81
C ILE A 37 -23.69 32.80 -4.30
N ASP A 38 -23.38 31.53 -4.54
CA ASP A 38 -24.20 30.37 -4.16
C ASP A 38 -23.78 29.76 -2.80
N THR A 39 -23.09 30.49 -1.95
CA THR A 39 -22.69 30.02 -0.60
C THR A 39 -23.87 29.41 0.16
N GLY A 40 -23.68 28.26 0.73
CA GLY A 40 -24.69 27.51 1.49
C GLY A 40 -25.50 26.51 0.67
N GLN A 41 -25.39 26.51 -0.66
CA GLN A 41 -26.05 25.55 -1.54
C GLN A 41 -25.19 24.30 -1.75
N PHE A 42 -25.84 23.14 -1.97
CA PHE A 42 -25.15 21.95 -2.43
C PHE A 42 -24.88 22.06 -3.93
N LYS A 43 -23.64 21.75 -4.30
CA LYS A 43 -23.15 21.73 -5.68
C LYS A 43 -22.53 20.40 -6.01
N THR A 44 -22.72 19.97 -7.24
CA THR A 44 -22.07 18.77 -7.79
C THR A 44 -21.12 19.20 -8.90
N VAL A 45 -19.83 18.93 -8.72
CA VAL A 45 -18.80 19.26 -9.68
C VAL A 45 -17.98 18.02 -10.05
N THR A 46 -17.23 18.10 -11.16
CA THR A 46 -16.24 17.10 -11.56
C THR A 46 -14.89 17.76 -11.73
N GLY A 47 -13.82 17.03 -11.43
CA GLY A 47 -12.46 17.52 -11.60
C GLY A 47 -11.42 16.43 -11.42
N ILE A 48 -10.16 16.80 -11.61
CA ILE A 48 -9.00 15.94 -11.32
C ILE A 48 -8.41 16.37 -9.98
N VAL A 49 -8.14 15.43 -9.11
CA VAL A 49 -7.49 15.66 -7.81
C VAL A 49 -6.06 16.11 -8.02
N THR A 50 -5.70 17.28 -7.48
CA THR A 50 -4.36 17.85 -7.54
C THR A 50 -3.68 17.89 -6.17
N VAL A 51 -4.46 17.84 -5.10
CA VAL A 51 -4.05 17.61 -3.71
C VAL A 51 -5.03 16.61 -3.11
N ALA A 52 -4.55 15.53 -2.51
CA ALA A 52 -5.40 14.54 -1.83
C ALA A 52 -5.41 14.79 -0.32
N ASN A 53 -4.43 14.28 0.41
CA ASN A 53 -4.32 14.42 1.86
C ASN A 53 -2.97 15.04 2.30
N GLU A 54 -2.24 15.65 1.37
CA GLU A 54 -0.91 16.19 1.63
C GLU A 54 -0.91 17.29 2.72
N PHE A 55 -2.04 17.99 2.86
CA PHE A 55 -2.23 19.05 3.87
C PHE A 55 -2.99 18.56 5.12
N GLY A 56 -3.30 17.25 5.22
CA GLY A 56 -4.00 16.68 6.38
C GLY A 56 -5.44 17.18 6.58
N GLY A 57 -6.03 17.78 5.56
CA GLY A 57 -7.37 18.39 5.61
C GLY A 57 -7.97 18.53 4.23
N PRO A 58 -7.99 19.74 3.62
CA PRO A 58 -8.64 19.93 2.34
C PRO A 58 -7.87 19.22 1.21
N ALA A 59 -8.61 18.46 0.40
CA ALA A 59 -8.16 18.09 -0.93
C ALA A 59 -8.41 19.25 -1.91
N TYR A 60 -7.77 19.20 -3.09
CA TYR A 60 -8.03 20.17 -4.16
C TYR A 60 -8.36 19.42 -5.44
N ILE A 61 -9.36 19.90 -6.16
CA ILE A 61 -9.73 19.38 -7.47
C ILE A 61 -9.75 20.53 -8.47
N GLN A 62 -9.39 20.24 -9.73
CA GLN A 62 -9.49 21.22 -10.81
C GLN A 62 -10.06 20.60 -12.08
N ASP A 63 -10.75 21.44 -12.86
CA ASP A 63 -11.09 21.16 -14.25
C ASP A 63 -10.23 22.01 -15.20
N SER A 64 -10.58 22.09 -16.47
CA SER A 64 -9.82 22.89 -17.44
C SER A 64 -9.89 24.41 -17.19
N GLN A 65 -10.85 24.89 -16.41
CA GLN A 65 -11.16 26.32 -16.26
C GLN A 65 -10.91 26.83 -14.85
N ALA A 66 -11.16 26.05 -13.81
CA ALA A 66 -11.10 26.48 -12.42
C ALA A 66 -10.62 25.36 -11.47
N GLY A 67 -10.33 25.72 -10.22
CA GLY A 67 -10.07 24.80 -9.13
C GLY A 67 -10.93 25.11 -7.91
N ILE A 68 -11.01 24.19 -6.96
CA ILE A 68 -11.72 24.38 -5.70
C ILE A 68 -11.14 23.45 -4.62
N ALA A 69 -11.08 23.97 -3.38
CA ALA A 69 -10.76 23.17 -2.22
C ALA A 69 -11.97 22.31 -1.80
N VAL A 70 -11.74 21.09 -1.28
CA VAL A 70 -12.76 20.17 -0.80
C VAL A 70 -12.44 19.79 0.65
N PHE A 71 -13.10 20.44 1.59
CA PHE A 71 -12.95 20.15 3.02
C PHE A 71 -13.95 19.08 3.47
N TYR A 72 -13.63 17.85 3.12
CA TYR A 72 -14.42 16.67 3.38
C TYR A 72 -13.47 15.50 3.68
N ASN A 73 -13.31 15.15 4.97
CA ASN A 73 -12.27 14.21 5.42
C ASN A 73 -12.37 12.83 4.76
N ASP A 74 -13.60 12.30 4.60
CA ASP A 74 -13.77 10.99 3.93
C ASP A 74 -13.34 11.07 2.45
N PHE A 75 -13.55 12.21 1.81
CA PHE A 75 -13.10 12.46 0.44
C PHE A 75 -11.58 12.53 0.37
N SER A 76 -10.94 13.40 1.15
CA SER A 76 -9.47 13.56 1.12
C SER A 76 -8.74 12.28 1.52
N ALA A 77 -9.37 11.45 2.36
CA ALA A 77 -8.83 10.15 2.76
C ALA A 77 -9.02 9.04 1.70
N ALA A 78 -9.95 9.23 0.75
CA ALA A 78 -10.32 8.21 -0.23
C ALA A 78 -9.68 8.41 -1.61
N VAL A 79 -9.23 9.65 -1.93
CA VAL A 79 -8.74 10.01 -3.26
C VAL A 79 -7.22 10.07 -3.31
N GLU A 80 -6.69 9.92 -4.53
CA GLU A 80 -5.27 10.11 -4.86
C GLU A 80 -5.10 11.23 -5.90
N ILE A 81 -3.91 11.83 -5.92
CA ILE A 81 -3.55 12.80 -6.97
C ILE A 81 -3.66 12.12 -8.34
N GLY A 82 -4.39 12.75 -9.24
CA GLY A 82 -4.67 12.21 -10.58
C GLY A 82 -5.99 11.44 -10.68
N ASP A 83 -6.77 11.31 -9.60
CA ASP A 83 -8.12 10.77 -9.68
C ASP A 83 -9.07 11.76 -10.36
N SER A 84 -9.90 11.25 -11.26
CA SER A 84 -11.05 11.97 -11.83
C SER A 84 -12.26 11.69 -10.95
N VAL A 85 -12.88 12.73 -10.41
CA VAL A 85 -13.92 12.60 -9.38
C VAL A 85 -15.18 13.40 -9.70
N ILE A 86 -16.31 12.94 -9.18
CA ILE A 86 -17.54 13.75 -9.00
C ILE A 86 -17.69 13.95 -7.50
N VAL A 87 -17.89 15.21 -7.08
CA VAL A 87 -18.09 15.59 -5.67
C VAL A 87 -19.37 16.40 -5.54
N THR A 88 -20.24 16.00 -4.61
CA THR A 88 -21.41 16.75 -4.18
C THR A 88 -21.19 17.17 -2.73
N ALA A 89 -21.10 18.48 -2.49
CA ALA A 89 -20.94 19.01 -1.13
C ALA A 89 -21.47 20.44 -1.04
N LYS A 90 -21.49 20.99 0.17
CA LYS A 90 -22.00 22.33 0.42
C LYS A 90 -20.95 23.38 0.08
N LEU A 91 -21.30 24.32 -0.79
CA LEU A 91 -20.43 25.45 -1.12
C LEU A 91 -20.26 26.37 0.09
N SER A 92 -19.07 26.70 0.44
CA SER A 92 -18.67 27.52 1.59
C SER A 92 -17.44 28.37 1.27
N GLN A 93 -17.04 29.16 2.22
CA GLN A 93 -15.75 29.85 2.20
C GLN A 93 -15.17 29.87 3.61
N PHE A 94 -13.85 29.72 3.71
CA PHE A 94 -13.10 29.85 4.95
C PHE A 94 -11.93 30.82 4.77
N ASN A 95 -12.00 31.97 5.45
CA ASN A 95 -10.95 33.01 5.41
C ASN A 95 -10.51 33.40 3.98
N GLY A 96 -11.47 33.60 3.10
CA GLY A 96 -11.21 33.92 1.69
C GLY A 96 -11.29 32.70 0.78
N LEU A 97 -10.74 31.57 1.16
CA LEU A 97 -10.67 30.36 0.32
C LEU A 97 -12.08 29.78 0.06
N THR A 98 -12.46 29.70 -1.20
CA THR A 98 -13.69 29.06 -1.65
C THR A 98 -13.55 27.53 -1.56
N GLU A 99 -14.51 26.87 -0.92
CA GLU A 99 -14.44 25.44 -0.64
C GLU A 99 -15.78 24.71 -0.71
N LEU A 100 -15.72 23.42 -0.99
CA LEU A 100 -16.80 22.46 -0.79
C LEU A 100 -16.63 21.78 0.57
N VAL A 101 -17.63 21.89 1.47
CA VAL A 101 -17.50 21.34 2.82
C VAL A 101 -18.49 20.21 3.07
N TYR A 102 -18.08 19.25 3.90
CA TYR A 102 -18.99 18.22 4.41
C TYR A 102 -20.07 18.88 5.28
N SER A 103 -21.32 18.63 4.94
CA SER A 103 -22.48 19.08 5.73
C SER A 103 -23.69 18.22 5.40
N THR A 104 -24.39 17.75 6.41
CA THR A 104 -25.68 17.03 6.26
C THR A 104 -26.88 17.98 6.35
N PHE A 105 -26.67 19.28 6.66
CA PHE A 105 -27.75 20.27 6.75
C PHE A 105 -28.01 20.87 5.38
N GLY A 106 -29.17 20.53 4.84
CA GLY A 106 -29.67 21.05 3.55
C GLY A 106 -29.36 20.18 2.32
N GLY A 107 -28.71 19.00 2.51
CA GLY A 107 -28.40 18.05 1.44
C GLY A 107 -27.62 16.86 1.94
N THR A 108 -27.27 15.96 1.04
CA THR A 108 -26.44 14.77 1.33
C THR A 108 -25.13 14.89 0.59
N PRO A 109 -23.97 15.06 1.27
CA PRO A 109 -22.66 15.06 0.64
C PRO A 109 -22.35 13.66 0.11
N SER A 110 -21.70 13.61 -1.06
CA SER A 110 -21.26 12.36 -1.68
C SER A 110 -20.10 12.61 -2.63
N PHE A 111 -19.34 11.57 -2.94
CA PHE A 111 -18.34 11.61 -3.98
C PHE A 111 -18.23 10.26 -4.70
N THR A 112 -17.66 10.29 -5.89
CA THR A 112 -17.40 9.10 -6.69
C THR A 112 -16.09 9.29 -7.43
N ILE A 113 -15.17 8.33 -7.33
CA ILE A 113 -13.99 8.26 -8.18
C ILE A 113 -14.42 7.62 -9.50
N ILE A 114 -14.26 8.34 -10.61
CA ILE A 114 -14.67 7.89 -11.95
C ILE A 114 -13.55 7.11 -12.59
N ASP A 115 -12.32 7.61 -12.45
CA ASP A 115 -11.11 7.07 -13.10
C ASP A 115 -9.87 7.57 -12.35
N SER A 116 -8.72 6.91 -12.52
CA SER A 116 -7.46 7.24 -11.84
C SER A 116 -6.33 7.47 -12.83
N ASN A 117 -5.19 7.98 -12.34
CA ASN A 117 -3.98 8.25 -13.12
C ASN A 117 -4.20 9.23 -14.29
N LYS A 118 -5.11 10.19 -14.13
CA LYS A 118 -5.30 11.25 -15.14
C LYS A 118 -4.15 12.24 -15.08
N SER A 119 -3.72 12.66 -16.26
CA SER A 119 -2.73 13.71 -16.36
C SER A 119 -3.33 15.06 -15.94
N TYR A 120 -2.57 15.81 -15.17
CA TYR A 120 -2.87 17.18 -14.78
C TYR A 120 -1.61 18.02 -14.95
N SER A 121 -1.78 19.32 -15.19
CA SER A 121 -0.65 20.23 -15.33
C SER A 121 -0.82 21.49 -14.47
N ALA A 122 0.27 21.94 -13.88
CA ALA A 122 0.31 23.23 -13.21
C ALA A 122 0.30 24.38 -14.23
N ILE A 123 -0.43 25.43 -13.94
CA ILE A 123 -0.46 26.65 -14.77
C ILE A 123 0.72 27.52 -14.36
N ILE A 124 1.54 27.92 -15.34
CA ILE A 124 2.66 28.84 -15.06
C ILE A 124 2.10 30.25 -14.90
N ILE A 125 2.33 30.82 -13.73
CA ILE A 125 1.90 32.19 -13.39
C ILE A 125 3.02 32.95 -12.66
N THR A 126 2.87 34.25 -12.54
CA THR A 126 3.74 35.11 -11.73
C THR A 126 3.10 35.43 -10.38
N LEU A 127 3.89 35.87 -9.42
CA LEU A 127 3.40 36.34 -8.12
C LEU A 127 2.44 37.53 -8.25
N GLN A 128 2.67 38.41 -9.22
CA GLN A 128 1.76 39.52 -9.52
C GLN A 128 0.41 39.01 -10.00
N GLN A 129 0.36 38.02 -10.91
CA GLN A 129 -0.89 37.44 -11.38
C GLN A 129 -1.68 36.81 -10.25
N LEU A 130 -1.05 36.04 -9.36
CA LEU A 130 -1.73 35.48 -8.19
C LEU A 130 -2.35 36.58 -7.31
N ASN A 131 -1.59 37.63 -7.00
CA ASN A 131 -2.01 38.69 -6.07
C ASN A 131 -3.00 39.70 -6.67
N SER A 132 -3.12 39.78 -8.00
CA SER A 132 -3.97 40.75 -8.71
C SER A 132 -5.20 40.14 -9.37
N GLN A 133 -5.52 38.90 -9.06
CA GLN A 133 -6.72 38.27 -9.58
C GLN A 133 -8.01 38.94 -9.08
N ALA A 134 -9.10 38.79 -9.82
CA ALA A 134 -10.37 39.47 -9.54
C ALA A 134 -11.10 38.78 -8.39
N TRP A 135 -11.01 39.34 -7.18
CA TRP A 135 -11.62 38.81 -5.97
C TRP A 135 -13.16 38.97 -5.95
N ASN A 136 -13.75 39.91 -6.70
CA ASN A 136 -15.20 40.12 -6.86
C ASN A 136 -15.65 39.59 -8.23
N GLY A 137 -15.65 38.32 -8.41
CA GLY A 137 -15.93 37.60 -9.63
C GLY A 137 -15.28 36.23 -9.55
N HIS A 138 -14.84 35.70 -10.67
CA HIS A 138 -14.11 34.44 -10.67
C HIS A 138 -12.63 34.68 -10.38
N GLU A 139 -12.13 34.06 -9.32
CA GLU A 139 -10.68 34.04 -8.98
C GLU A 139 -10.00 32.96 -9.81
N GLU A 140 -9.24 33.41 -10.83
CA GLU A 140 -8.72 32.54 -11.89
C GLU A 140 -7.81 31.42 -11.40
N PHE A 141 -7.06 31.68 -10.33
CA PHE A 141 -6.00 30.76 -9.85
C PHE A 141 -6.33 30.09 -8.53
N GLU A 142 -7.26 30.62 -7.73
CA GLU A 142 -7.65 30.00 -6.48
C GLU A 142 -8.12 28.56 -6.67
N GLY A 143 -7.65 27.65 -5.82
CA GLY A 143 -7.99 26.24 -5.88
C GLY A 143 -7.24 25.44 -6.95
N ARG A 144 -6.46 26.09 -7.83
CA ARG A 144 -5.74 25.43 -8.93
C ARG A 144 -4.31 25.08 -8.56
N LEU A 145 -3.77 24.10 -9.26
CA LEU A 145 -2.36 23.81 -9.23
C LEU A 145 -1.61 24.81 -10.13
N VAL A 146 -0.67 25.54 -9.55
CA VAL A 146 0.10 26.61 -10.21
C VAL A 146 1.59 26.31 -10.14
N ARG A 147 2.36 26.91 -11.05
CA ARG A 147 3.82 26.89 -11.04
C ARG A 147 4.37 28.30 -11.12
N PHE A 148 5.28 28.61 -10.24
CA PHE A 148 6.09 29.82 -10.25
C PHE A 148 7.51 29.48 -10.69
N ASN A 149 8.08 30.25 -11.59
CA ASN A 149 9.45 30.08 -12.04
C ASN A 149 10.35 31.21 -11.48
N GLY A 150 11.56 30.82 -11.14
CA GLY A 150 12.57 31.81 -10.75
C GLY A 150 12.32 32.53 -9.43
N LEU A 151 11.67 31.87 -8.48
CA LEU A 151 11.46 32.40 -7.13
C LEU A 151 12.78 32.52 -6.40
N SER A 152 12.88 33.56 -5.54
CA SER A 152 13.97 33.71 -4.56
C SER A 152 13.40 33.92 -3.16
N ILE A 153 14.13 33.44 -2.15
CA ILE A 153 13.78 33.53 -0.73
C ILE A 153 15.04 33.98 0.03
N THR A 154 14.88 34.94 0.93
CA THR A 154 16.01 35.44 1.73
C THR A 154 16.19 34.71 3.06
N THR A 155 15.16 34.04 3.53
CA THR A 155 15.21 33.20 4.75
C THR A 155 16.14 32.01 4.51
N THR A 156 16.97 31.70 5.48
CA THR A 156 17.89 30.56 5.46
C THR A 156 17.57 29.56 6.55
N GLY A 157 18.11 28.34 6.45
CA GLY A 157 17.85 27.26 7.38
C GLY A 157 16.87 26.25 6.83
N ASN A 158 16.02 25.66 7.68
CA ASN A 158 15.06 24.65 7.28
C ASN A 158 13.63 25.21 7.31
N PHE A 159 12.79 24.72 6.40
CA PHE A 159 11.36 25.00 6.41
C PHE A 159 10.71 24.56 7.73
N GLN A 160 9.91 25.46 8.30
CA GLN A 160 9.17 25.21 9.55
C GLN A 160 7.69 24.96 9.27
N ALA A 161 7.07 24.11 10.10
CA ALA A 161 5.66 23.81 10.03
C ALA A 161 4.78 25.06 10.18
N ASN A 162 3.67 25.13 9.45
CA ASN A 162 2.67 26.20 9.51
C ASN A 162 3.23 27.63 9.34
N THR A 163 4.31 27.77 8.56
CA THR A 163 5.04 29.02 8.40
C THR A 163 4.86 29.61 7.00
N ASN A 164 4.61 30.91 6.95
CA ASN A 164 4.59 31.69 5.71
C ASN A 164 5.96 32.31 5.45
N TYR A 165 6.48 32.10 4.25
CA TYR A 165 7.74 32.66 3.79
C TYR A 165 7.49 33.71 2.70
N SER A 166 8.12 34.87 2.83
CA SER A 166 8.12 35.88 1.75
C SER A 166 9.05 35.41 0.64
N VAL A 167 8.53 35.32 -0.57
CA VAL A 167 9.27 35.00 -1.79
C VAL A 167 9.07 36.06 -2.85
N THR A 168 10.04 36.20 -3.75
CA THR A 168 10.00 37.18 -4.85
C THR A 168 10.28 36.49 -6.18
N ASP A 169 9.63 36.95 -7.24
CA ASP A 169 9.99 36.69 -8.63
C ASP A 169 10.25 38.05 -9.36
N ALA A 170 10.42 37.99 -10.67
CA ALA A 170 10.63 39.24 -11.47
C ALA A 170 9.40 40.16 -11.46
N SER A 171 8.23 39.70 -11.07
CA SER A 171 6.96 40.43 -11.09
C SER A 171 6.60 41.06 -9.74
N GLY A 172 7.12 40.55 -8.62
CA GLY A 172 6.79 41.05 -7.30
C GLY A 172 7.09 40.11 -6.15
N THR A 173 6.35 40.28 -5.05
CA THR A 173 6.48 39.50 -3.82
C THR A 173 5.20 38.69 -3.56
N GLY A 174 5.31 37.48 -3.03
CA GLY A 174 4.19 36.61 -2.66
C GLY A 174 4.47 35.81 -1.40
N GLN A 175 3.52 34.99 -1.01
CA GLN A 175 3.61 34.14 0.18
C GLN A 175 3.61 32.65 -0.17
N LEU A 176 4.75 32.01 0.15
CA LEU A 176 4.90 30.55 0.17
C LEU A 176 4.54 30.04 1.58
N ARG A 177 3.52 29.19 1.71
CA ARG A 177 3.15 28.58 2.99
C ARG A 177 3.58 27.13 3.03
N ILE A 178 4.23 26.73 4.11
CA ILE A 178 4.56 25.33 4.40
C ILE A 178 3.53 24.78 5.40
N ASP A 179 2.73 23.82 4.95
CA ASP A 179 1.80 23.11 5.82
C ASP A 179 2.55 22.08 6.68
N ASN A 180 2.06 21.85 7.90
CA ASN A 180 2.70 20.94 8.86
C ASN A 180 2.65 19.46 8.49
N ASN A 181 1.75 19.06 7.58
CA ASN A 181 1.61 17.66 7.16
C ASN A 181 2.47 17.32 5.95
N THR A 182 3.14 18.30 5.34
CA THR A 182 4.01 18.06 4.19
C THR A 182 5.40 17.57 4.60
N ASN A 183 6.01 16.76 3.76
CA ASN A 183 7.40 16.31 3.94
C ASN A 183 8.44 17.43 3.66
N LEU A 184 8.00 18.65 3.44
CA LEU A 184 8.84 19.85 3.33
C LEU A 184 9.35 20.32 4.69
N VAL A 185 8.60 20.07 5.77
CA VAL A 185 8.99 20.47 7.12
C VAL A 185 10.34 19.85 7.50
N GLY A 186 11.28 20.68 7.92
CA GLY A 186 12.64 20.27 8.27
C GLY A 186 13.61 20.17 7.08
N THR A 187 13.16 20.31 5.83
CA THR A 187 14.06 20.35 4.67
C THR A 187 14.72 21.72 4.50
N LEU A 188 15.88 21.74 3.84
CA LEU A 188 16.62 22.99 3.61
C LEU A 188 15.83 23.94 2.70
N ILE A 189 15.79 25.21 3.11
CA ILE A 189 15.28 26.31 2.28
C ILE A 189 16.25 26.54 1.12
N PRO A 190 15.77 26.70 -0.14
CA PRO A 190 16.61 26.97 -1.30
C PRO A 190 17.48 28.20 -1.11
N THR A 191 18.78 28.13 -1.44
CA THR A 191 19.72 29.23 -1.31
C THR A 191 19.92 30.04 -2.59
N GLY A 192 19.23 29.68 -3.67
CA GLY A 192 19.28 30.34 -4.97
C GLY A 192 17.90 30.47 -5.59
N SER A 193 17.86 30.80 -6.87
CA SER A 193 16.59 30.79 -7.61
C SER A 193 16.02 29.35 -7.68
N PHE A 194 14.72 29.24 -7.50
CA PHE A 194 14.01 27.94 -7.58
C PHE A 194 12.64 28.13 -8.23
N ASP A 195 12.11 27.06 -8.79
CA ASP A 195 10.72 27.00 -9.23
C ASP A 195 9.88 26.29 -8.17
N CYS A 196 8.58 26.58 -8.12
CA CYS A 196 7.68 25.96 -7.17
C CYS A 196 6.36 25.58 -7.84
N ILE A 197 5.95 24.31 -7.68
CA ILE A 197 4.60 23.85 -8.01
C ILE A 197 3.79 23.84 -6.72
N ALA A 198 2.57 24.37 -6.71
CA ALA A 198 1.81 24.54 -5.49
C ALA A 198 0.30 24.63 -5.74
N ALA A 199 -0.51 24.33 -4.74
CA ALA A 199 -1.92 24.72 -4.73
C ALA A 199 -2.04 26.20 -4.43
N ALA A 200 -2.76 26.96 -5.25
CA ALA A 200 -3.08 28.36 -4.97
C ALA A 200 -4.24 28.43 -3.97
N ALA A 201 -4.09 29.24 -2.95
CA ALA A 201 -5.06 29.40 -1.86
C ALA A 201 -5.13 30.85 -1.39
N GLN A 202 -6.08 31.11 -0.50
CA GLN A 202 -6.24 32.42 0.15
C GLN A 202 -6.37 32.25 1.67
N PHE A 203 -5.86 33.24 2.42
CA PHE A 203 -6.10 33.35 3.85
C PHE A 203 -6.25 34.82 4.22
N ASP A 204 -7.50 35.31 4.17
CA ASP A 204 -7.93 36.67 4.52
C ASP A 204 -9.00 36.60 5.60
N ASN A 205 -8.79 37.26 6.73
CA ASN A 205 -9.65 37.13 7.92
C ASN A 205 -10.89 38.05 7.90
N SER A 206 -11.02 38.93 6.91
CA SER A 206 -12.08 39.94 6.92
C SER A 206 -12.50 40.38 5.52
N PRO A 207 -13.82 40.55 5.29
CA PRO A 207 -14.33 41.04 4.02
C PRO A 207 -13.94 42.52 3.80
N PRO A 208 -13.78 42.92 2.55
CA PRO A 208 -13.84 42.10 1.36
C PRO A 208 -12.60 41.18 1.27
N TYR A 209 -12.81 39.89 1.06
CA TYR A 209 -11.73 38.91 0.95
C TYR A 209 -10.96 39.14 -0.37
N SER A 210 -10.06 40.11 -0.35
CA SER A 210 -9.36 40.64 -1.55
C SER A 210 -7.86 40.54 -1.48
N THR A 211 -7.33 39.99 -0.38
CA THR A 211 -5.89 39.89 -0.08
C THR A 211 -5.56 38.49 0.44
N GLY A 212 -4.33 38.30 0.94
CA GLY A 212 -3.94 37.06 1.61
C GLY A 212 -3.73 35.87 0.68
N TYR A 213 -3.53 36.09 -0.62
CA TYR A 213 -3.18 35.01 -1.55
C TYR A 213 -1.87 34.38 -1.19
N GLN A 214 -1.86 33.05 -1.17
CA GLN A 214 -0.70 32.23 -0.84
C GLN A 214 -0.67 30.96 -1.70
N PHE A 215 0.45 30.28 -1.74
CA PHE A 215 0.57 29.02 -2.44
C PHE A 215 1.29 27.99 -1.58
N LEU A 216 0.78 26.74 -1.61
CA LEU A 216 1.20 25.65 -0.75
C LEU A 216 1.78 24.52 -1.61
N PRO A 217 3.10 24.30 -1.59
CA PRO A 217 3.68 23.10 -2.20
C PRO A 217 3.29 21.87 -1.40
N ARG A 218 3.06 20.77 -2.10
CA ARG A 218 2.48 19.53 -1.55
C ARG A 218 3.57 18.62 -0.95
N PHE A 219 4.74 18.60 -1.61
CA PHE A 219 5.85 17.73 -1.23
C PHE A 219 7.19 18.31 -1.73
N THR A 220 8.30 17.71 -1.29
CA THR A 220 9.65 18.21 -1.61
C THR A 220 9.95 18.34 -3.10
N ALA A 221 9.36 17.47 -3.95
CA ALA A 221 9.53 17.54 -5.40
C ALA A 221 8.86 18.76 -6.05
N ASP A 222 7.96 19.45 -5.34
CA ASP A 222 7.34 20.69 -5.80
C ASP A 222 8.30 21.91 -5.70
N ILE A 223 9.38 21.80 -4.93
CA ILE A 223 10.45 22.81 -4.85
C ILE A 223 11.59 22.41 -5.79
N ILE A 224 11.69 23.08 -6.93
CA ILE A 224 12.62 22.74 -8.02
C ILE A 224 13.78 23.75 -7.99
N GLN A 225 14.91 23.36 -7.43
CA GLN A 225 16.07 24.25 -7.33
C GLN A 225 16.73 24.48 -8.69
N GLY A 226 16.99 25.75 -9.02
CA GLY A 226 17.89 26.15 -10.08
C GLY A 226 17.34 26.22 -11.49
N GLY A 227 16.02 26.05 -11.73
CA GLY A 227 15.44 26.15 -13.10
C GLY A 227 15.96 25.10 -14.10
N GLY A 228 16.66 24.07 -13.62
CA GLY A 228 17.19 22.97 -14.42
C GLY A 228 16.11 22.01 -14.94
N PRO A 229 16.50 20.95 -15.68
CA PRO A 229 15.56 19.95 -16.18
C PRO A 229 14.83 19.24 -15.06
N VAL A 230 13.50 19.39 -14.98
CA VAL A 230 12.70 18.74 -13.93
C VAL A 230 12.89 17.23 -13.99
N ILE A 231 13.31 16.61 -12.89
CA ILE A 231 13.42 15.17 -12.78
C ILE A 231 12.00 14.60 -12.58
N LEU A 232 11.52 13.82 -13.54
CA LEU A 232 10.18 13.25 -13.57
C LEU A 232 10.06 11.94 -12.78
N THR A 233 11.15 11.17 -12.72
CA THR A 233 11.21 9.89 -12.01
C THR A 233 12.43 9.87 -11.10
N SER A 234 12.27 9.41 -9.88
CA SER A 234 13.42 9.11 -9.00
C SER A 234 14.30 8.03 -9.63
N PRO A 235 15.62 8.01 -9.35
CA PRO A 235 16.49 6.96 -9.85
C PRO A 235 15.97 5.57 -9.49
N ALA A 236 15.74 4.74 -10.52
CA ALA A 236 15.26 3.37 -10.38
C ALA A 236 16.42 2.39 -10.67
N GLU A 237 16.56 1.38 -9.82
CA GLU A 237 17.59 0.36 -9.96
C GLU A 237 17.16 -0.76 -10.90
N THR A 238 18.09 -1.19 -11.74
CA THR A 238 17.98 -2.37 -12.62
C THR A 238 19.32 -3.09 -12.69
N ASN A 239 19.34 -4.28 -13.27
CA ASN A 239 20.58 -5.07 -13.48
C ASN A 239 21.43 -5.19 -12.19
N ILE A 240 20.78 -5.45 -11.06
CA ILE A 240 21.44 -5.58 -9.77
C ILE A 240 22.23 -6.87 -9.74
N THR A 241 23.54 -6.76 -9.51
CA THR A 241 24.45 -7.88 -9.26
C THR A 241 25.17 -7.69 -7.92
N SER A 242 26.04 -8.61 -7.55
CA SER A 242 26.86 -8.48 -6.34
C SER A 242 27.94 -7.38 -6.44
N SER A 243 28.20 -6.84 -7.64
CA SER A 243 29.24 -5.83 -7.87
C SER A 243 28.83 -4.68 -8.78
N SER A 244 27.59 -4.66 -9.25
CA SER A 244 27.10 -3.59 -10.14
C SER A 244 25.61 -3.34 -9.96
N VAL A 245 25.19 -2.10 -10.25
CA VAL A 245 23.78 -1.67 -10.34
C VAL A 245 23.66 -0.64 -11.46
N THR A 246 22.62 -0.73 -12.25
CA THR A 246 22.24 0.31 -13.21
C THR A 246 21.16 1.20 -12.58
N LEU A 247 21.38 2.53 -12.56
CA LEU A 247 20.37 3.51 -12.16
C LEU A 247 19.87 4.27 -13.37
N THR A 248 18.54 4.43 -13.48
CA THR A 248 17.89 5.14 -14.58
C THR A 248 16.90 6.17 -14.06
N TRP A 249 16.82 7.32 -14.70
CA TRP A 249 15.79 8.35 -14.44
C TRP A 249 15.45 9.12 -15.69
N SER A 250 14.39 9.91 -15.64
CA SER A 250 13.97 10.78 -16.73
C SER A 250 13.80 12.22 -16.30
N THR A 251 13.97 13.14 -17.25
CA THR A 251 13.76 14.57 -17.05
C THR A 251 12.79 15.13 -18.09
N GLN A 252 12.11 16.23 -17.73
CA GLN A 252 11.15 16.90 -18.61
C GLN A 252 11.82 17.58 -19.82
N ALA A 253 13.03 18.10 -19.62
CA ALA A 253 13.84 18.75 -20.66
C ALA A 253 15.22 18.10 -20.72
N PRO A 254 15.92 18.18 -21.87
CA PRO A 254 17.29 17.67 -21.96
C PRO A 254 18.23 18.33 -20.94
N GLY A 255 19.04 17.51 -20.30
CA GLY A 255 20.07 17.90 -19.36
C GLY A 255 21.22 16.90 -19.36
N ASP A 256 22.35 17.26 -18.74
CA ASP A 256 23.45 16.33 -18.54
C ASP A 256 23.07 15.20 -17.57
N THR A 257 23.87 14.14 -17.57
CA THR A 257 23.72 13.01 -16.65
C THR A 257 24.82 13.06 -15.61
N LYS A 258 24.45 13.27 -14.34
CA LYS A 258 25.41 13.21 -13.24
C LYS A 258 24.81 12.46 -12.06
N LEU A 259 25.57 11.51 -11.52
CA LEU A 259 25.21 10.77 -10.31
C LEU A 259 26.34 10.91 -9.31
N LYS A 260 26.01 11.29 -8.09
CA LYS A 260 26.93 11.21 -6.94
C LYS A 260 26.47 10.11 -6.01
N PHE A 261 27.38 9.30 -5.52
CA PHE A 261 27.03 8.18 -4.63
C PHE A 261 28.14 7.87 -3.62
N PHE A 262 27.79 7.14 -2.59
CA PHE A 262 28.72 6.62 -1.59
C PHE A 262 28.14 5.37 -0.94
N ARG A 263 29.02 4.55 -0.31
CA ARG A 263 28.58 3.42 0.50
C ARG A 263 28.06 3.91 1.84
N SER A 264 26.79 3.62 2.14
CA SER A 264 26.09 4.06 3.34
C SER A 264 26.00 2.89 4.35
N ASP A 265 27.11 2.60 5.05
CA ASP A 265 27.18 1.45 5.97
C ASP A 265 26.46 1.66 7.29
N SER A 266 26.25 2.91 7.70
CA SER A 266 25.63 3.23 9.00
C SER A 266 24.79 4.49 8.96
N LEU A 267 23.84 4.57 9.88
CA LEU A 267 22.97 5.73 10.07
C LEU A 267 23.75 6.94 10.64
N GLY A 268 23.33 8.13 10.25
CA GLY A 268 23.84 9.37 10.81
C GLY A 268 25.26 9.74 10.37
N GLN A 269 25.87 9.00 9.44
CA GLN A 269 27.14 9.42 8.83
C GLN A 269 26.90 10.65 7.94
N PRO A 270 27.83 11.60 7.93
CA PRO A 270 27.77 12.73 7.00
C PRO A 270 27.69 12.23 5.56
N VAL A 271 26.85 12.86 4.74
CA VAL A 271 26.77 12.59 3.31
C VAL A 271 28.07 13.09 2.67
N VAL A 272 29.06 12.20 2.58
CA VAL A 272 30.32 12.48 1.89
C VAL A 272 30.34 11.62 0.63
N PHE A 273 30.09 12.26 -0.52
CA PHE A 273 30.16 11.56 -1.80
C PHE A 273 31.62 11.18 -2.10
N SER A 274 31.89 9.87 -2.11
CA SER A 274 33.20 9.34 -2.46
C SER A 274 33.39 9.24 -3.97
N ASP A 275 32.28 9.09 -4.73
CA ASP A 275 32.30 8.79 -6.14
C ASP A 275 31.27 9.59 -6.92
N SER A 276 31.56 9.82 -8.21
CA SER A 276 30.59 10.43 -9.14
C SER A 276 30.79 9.93 -10.56
N VAL A 277 29.67 9.82 -11.29
CA VAL A 277 29.63 9.54 -12.73
C VAL A 277 29.08 10.77 -13.42
N PHE A 278 29.66 11.14 -14.56
CA PHE A 278 29.24 12.32 -15.34
C PHE A 278 29.28 12.04 -16.84
N ASP A 279 28.22 12.43 -17.55
CA ASP A 279 28.13 12.51 -19.00
C ASP A 279 27.49 13.86 -19.39
N ALA A 280 28.22 14.64 -20.18
CA ALA A 280 27.80 15.97 -20.62
C ALA A 280 26.71 15.95 -21.72
N THR A 281 26.40 14.76 -22.27
CA THR A 281 25.37 14.60 -23.30
C THR A 281 24.01 15.03 -22.79
N GLN A 282 23.37 15.96 -23.46
CA GLN A 282 22.04 16.45 -23.11
C GLN A 282 20.98 15.42 -23.52
N SER A 283 20.27 14.86 -22.54
CA SER A 283 19.24 13.84 -22.72
C SER A 283 18.06 14.06 -21.77
N THR A 284 16.90 13.50 -22.12
CA THR A 284 15.75 13.37 -21.22
C THR A 284 15.67 11.99 -20.57
N SER A 285 16.51 11.05 -20.99
CA SER A 285 16.61 9.71 -20.41
C SER A 285 18.06 9.49 -19.95
N HIS A 286 18.23 9.18 -18.69
CA HIS A 286 19.52 9.09 -18.04
C HIS A 286 19.76 7.66 -17.56
N THR A 287 20.97 7.13 -17.83
CA THR A 287 21.38 5.79 -17.42
C THR A 287 22.79 5.83 -16.90
N VAL A 288 23.03 5.31 -15.71
CA VAL A 288 24.35 5.19 -15.08
C VAL A 288 24.58 3.75 -14.65
N ASN A 289 25.64 3.15 -15.16
CA ASN A 289 26.10 1.83 -14.74
C ASN A 289 27.18 1.97 -13.67
N LEU A 290 26.87 1.57 -12.44
CA LEU A 290 27.83 1.53 -11.33
C LEU A 290 28.47 0.16 -11.28
N ASN A 291 29.80 0.11 -11.23
CA ASN A 291 30.58 -1.13 -11.20
C ASN A 291 31.55 -1.10 -10.01
N ASN A 292 32.17 -2.26 -9.70
CA ASN A 292 33.13 -2.43 -8.60
C ASN A 292 32.52 -2.12 -7.22
N LEU A 293 31.22 -2.29 -7.08
CA LEU A 293 30.51 -2.20 -5.81
C LEU A 293 30.78 -3.45 -4.95
N GLN A 294 30.57 -3.36 -3.65
CA GLN A 294 30.74 -4.48 -2.72
C GLN A 294 29.42 -5.24 -2.55
N PRO A 295 29.46 -6.59 -2.43
CA PRO A 295 28.27 -7.42 -2.28
C PRO A 295 27.46 -7.11 -1.02
N GLY A 296 26.12 -7.07 -1.15
CA GLY A 296 25.18 -6.93 -0.04
C GLY A 296 25.27 -5.60 0.70
N LYS A 297 25.92 -4.58 0.14
CA LYS A 297 26.10 -3.29 0.79
C LYS A 297 25.06 -2.27 0.32
N ILE A 298 24.69 -1.38 1.24
CA ILE A 298 23.76 -0.29 0.99
C ILE A 298 24.53 0.92 0.47
N TYR A 299 24.00 1.53 -0.59
CA TYR A 299 24.53 2.74 -1.21
C TYR A 299 23.47 3.83 -1.19
N TYR A 300 23.95 5.07 -1.07
CA TYR A 300 23.15 6.27 -1.21
C TYR A 300 23.57 6.99 -2.49
N ALA A 301 22.60 7.46 -3.27
CA ALA A 301 22.85 8.20 -4.50
C ALA A 301 21.92 9.42 -4.65
N LEU A 302 22.45 10.45 -5.32
CA LEU A 302 21.69 11.58 -5.82
C LEU A 302 21.98 11.76 -7.31
N ALA A 303 20.92 11.81 -8.10
CA ALA A 303 21.01 12.18 -9.51
C ALA A 303 20.89 13.68 -9.67
N TYR A 304 21.67 14.22 -10.58
CA TYR A 304 21.67 15.62 -11.00
C TYR A 304 21.46 15.67 -12.50
N SER A 305 20.79 16.72 -12.97
CA SER A 305 20.72 17.03 -14.38
C SER A 305 20.79 18.53 -14.58
N THR A 306 21.71 18.98 -15.47
CA THR A 306 22.01 20.39 -15.71
C THR A 306 21.82 20.72 -17.18
N ASN A 307 21.26 21.88 -17.45
CA ASN A 307 21.26 22.51 -18.78
C ASN A 307 21.57 24.02 -18.68
N GLY A 308 21.40 24.78 -19.76
CA GLY A 308 21.63 26.22 -19.76
C GLY A 308 20.78 27.04 -18.78
N ASN A 309 19.67 26.45 -18.25
CA ASN A 309 18.75 27.12 -17.33
C ASN A 309 19.07 26.80 -15.86
N GLY A 310 19.89 25.77 -15.58
CA GLY A 310 20.28 25.43 -14.21
C GLY A 310 20.40 23.91 -13.97
N THR A 311 20.46 23.53 -12.70
CA THR A 311 20.63 22.14 -12.22
C THR A 311 19.45 21.71 -11.36
N SER A 312 18.90 20.55 -11.64
CA SER A 312 17.95 19.85 -10.76
C SER A 312 18.60 18.65 -10.06
N VAL A 313 18.08 18.31 -8.90
CA VAL A 313 18.56 17.21 -8.06
C VAL A 313 17.38 16.28 -7.73
N SER A 314 17.59 14.97 -7.77
CA SER A 314 16.59 13.99 -7.37
C SER A 314 16.36 13.96 -5.85
N THR A 315 15.26 13.33 -5.43
CA THR A 315 15.18 12.78 -4.08
C THR A 315 16.31 11.76 -3.86
N PRO A 316 16.75 11.53 -2.61
CA PRO A 316 17.71 10.49 -2.27
C PRO A 316 17.25 9.11 -2.75
N LYS A 317 18.19 8.30 -3.23
CA LYS A 317 17.96 6.90 -3.55
C LYS A 317 18.89 6.02 -2.73
N TYR A 318 18.30 5.15 -1.91
CA TYR A 318 19.02 4.05 -1.30
C TYR A 318 18.83 2.80 -2.15
N PHE A 319 19.90 2.06 -2.41
CA PHE A 319 19.88 0.82 -3.16
C PHE A 319 20.91 -0.15 -2.60
N SER A 320 20.72 -1.45 -2.85
CA SER A 320 21.67 -2.49 -2.46
C SER A 320 22.19 -3.25 -3.66
N THR A 321 23.41 -3.73 -3.58
CA THR A 321 23.90 -4.79 -4.45
C THR A 321 23.33 -6.13 -4.01
N SER A 322 23.29 -7.12 -4.90
CA SER A 322 22.96 -8.49 -4.50
C SER A 322 23.97 -9.01 -3.49
N SER A 323 23.54 -9.95 -2.69
CA SER A 323 24.31 -10.59 -1.65
C SER A 323 25.57 -11.29 -2.18
N HIS A 324 26.53 -11.54 -1.31
CA HIS A 324 27.71 -12.37 -1.60
C HIS A 324 27.28 -13.78 -2.03
N ALA A 325 28.08 -14.42 -2.89
CA ALA A 325 27.78 -15.75 -3.45
C ALA A 325 27.59 -16.87 -2.41
N SER A 326 28.14 -16.71 -1.19
CA SER A 326 27.89 -17.65 -0.08
C SER A 326 26.52 -17.47 0.58
N SER A 327 25.85 -16.36 0.33
CA SER A 327 24.46 -16.13 0.74
C SER A 327 23.55 -16.78 -0.31
N THR A 328 22.99 -17.96 0.03
CA THR A 328 22.33 -18.83 -0.96
C THR A 328 20.91 -18.42 -1.31
N GLY A 329 20.33 -17.44 -0.62
CA GLY A 329 18.97 -16.99 -0.84
C GLY A 329 17.90 -18.01 -0.45
N ARG A 330 18.19 -18.89 0.50
CA ARG A 330 17.24 -19.88 0.99
C ARG A 330 16.15 -19.20 1.80
N TYR A 331 14.91 -19.60 1.61
CA TYR A 331 13.77 -19.14 2.43
C TYR A 331 12.88 -20.32 2.82
N GLU A 332 12.25 -20.22 3.98
CA GLU A 332 11.36 -21.20 4.59
C GLU A 332 10.09 -20.49 5.08
N ILE A 333 8.93 -21.06 4.77
CA ILE A 333 7.63 -20.50 5.12
C ILE A 333 6.89 -21.50 6.00
N TYR A 334 6.35 -21.02 7.11
CA TYR A 334 5.63 -21.85 8.06
C TYR A 334 4.33 -21.20 8.50
N PHE A 335 3.28 -22.03 8.60
CA PHE A 335 1.98 -21.68 9.16
C PHE A 335 1.74 -22.51 10.42
N ASN A 336 1.30 -21.87 11.51
CA ASN A 336 1.01 -22.63 12.74
C ASN A 336 -0.34 -23.32 12.75
N LYS A 337 -1.17 -23.08 11.74
CA LYS A 337 -2.44 -23.77 11.53
C LYS A 337 -2.38 -24.63 10.27
N SER A 338 -3.37 -25.53 10.15
CA SER A 338 -3.49 -26.43 8.99
C SER A 338 -3.65 -25.65 7.68
N VAL A 339 -3.13 -26.25 6.61
CA VAL A 339 -3.19 -25.77 5.24
C VAL A 339 -3.95 -26.73 4.35
N ASP A 340 -4.37 -26.33 3.17
CA ASP A 340 -5.02 -27.20 2.18
C ASP A 340 -4.08 -27.51 1.01
N ASN A 341 -3.32 -28.58 1.15
CA ASN A 341 -2.35 -29.02 0.13
C ASN A 341 -3.01 -29.58 -1.15
N SER A 342 -4.35 -29.66 -1.23
CA SER A 342 -5.02 -30.01 -2.48
C SER A 342 -4.83 -28.93 -3.57
N TYR A 343 -4.50 -27.70 -3.17
CA TYR A 343 -4.17 -26.60 -4.07
C TYR A 343 -2.66 -26.47 -4.35
N ALA A 344 -1.85 -27.40 -3.86
CA ALA A 344 -0.40 -27.33 -4.06
C ALA A 344 0.01 -27.52 -5.52
N LEU A 345 0.94 -26.70 -5.99
CA LEU A 345 1.69 -26.99 -7.19
C LEU A 345 2.56 -28.26 -6.99
N PRO A 346 2.98 -28.95 -8.05
CA PRO A 346 3.82 -30.14 -7.92
C PRO A 346 5.06 -29.89 -7.02
N ASN A 347 5.21 -30.71 -5.99
CA ASN A 347 6.28 -30.62 -5.00
C ASN A 347 6.36 -29.31 -4.21
N ASN A 348 5.24 -28.58 -4.09
CA ASN A 348 5.17 -27.28 -3.41
C ASN A 348 4.15 -27.28 -2.25
N ASN A 349 4.07 -28.33 -1.48
CA ASN A 349 3.20 -28.36 -0.32
C ASN A 349 3.60 -27.29 0.70
N ALA A 350 2.62 -26.51 1.13
CA ALA A 350 2.81 -25.61 2.27
C ALA A 350 2.99 -26.43 3.57
N VAL A 351 3.71 -25.85 4.51
CA VAL A 351 4.01 -26.49 5.80
C VAL A 351 3.14 -25.86 6.87
N GLY A 352 2.02 -26.52 7.16
CA GLY A 352 1.07 -26.14 8.21
C GLY A 352 1.27 -26.91 9.51
N ASP A 353 0.48 -26.56 10.53
CA ASP A 353 0.50 -27.16 11.88
C ASP A 353 1.89 -27.15 12.54
N VAL A 354 2.67 -26.08 12.30
CA VAL A 354 4.06 -25.95 12.75
C VAL A 354 4.12 -25.32 14.14
N ASP A 355 4.87 -25.93 15.05
CA ASP A 355 5.29 -25.25 16.28
C ASP A 355 6.35 -24.17 15.95
N LEU A 356 5.89 -22.93 15.80
CA LEU A 356 6.73 -21.79 15.45
C LEU A 356 7.80 -21.50 16.52
N LYS A 357 7.50 -21.80 17.79
CA LYS A 357 8.44 -21.68 18.91
C LYS A 357 9.65 -22.58 18.70
N VAL A 358 9.42 -23.83 18.27
CA VAL A 358 10.48 -24.79 18.01
C VAL A 358 11.36 -24.29 16.86
N ARG A 359 10.77 -23.81 15.76
CA ARG A 359 11.52 -23.30 14.60
C ARG A 359 12.38 -22.09 14.94
N LEU A 360 11.77 -21.10 15.59
CA LEU A 360 12.52 -19.91 16.05
C LEU A 360 13.61 -20.30 17.06
N GLY A 361 13.29 -21.18 18.01
CA GLY A 361 14.24 -21.68 18.99
C GLY A 361 15.46 -22.38 18.36
N GLN A 362 15.25 -23.18 17.31
CA GLN A 362 16.34 -23.79 16.55
C GLN A 362 17.25 -22.76 15.89
N ARG A 363 16.69 -21.66 15.36
CA ARG A 363 17.47 -20.58 14.76
C ARG A 363 18.27 -19.81 15.82
N ILE A 364 17.68 -19.53 16.97
CA ILE A 364 18.38 -18.91 18.12
C ILE A 364 19.55 -19.78 18.60
N ASP A 365 19.36 -21.11 18.66
CA ASP A 365 20.42 -22.05 19.06
C ASP A 365 21.58 -22.10 18.05
N SER A 366 21.29 -21.86 16.75
CA SER A 366 22.30 -21.88 15.70
C SER A 366 23.06 -20.56 15.52
N ALA A 367 22.60 -19.47 16.14
CA ALA A 367 23.27 -18.18 16.07
C ALA A 367 24.66 -18.22 16.75
N THR A 368 25.64 -17.62 16.08
CA THR A 368 27.06 -17.65 16.50
C THR A 368 27.66 -16.28 16.74
N LYS A 369 27.12 -15.21 16.15
CA LYS A 369 27.66 -13.84 16.19
C LYS A 369 26.72 -12.84 16.83
N SER A 370 25.51 -12.72 16.29
CA SER A 370 24.57 -11.68 16.72
C SER A 370 23.11 -12.08 16.58
N ILE A 371 22.27 -11.51 17.45
CA ILE A 371 20.80 -11.55 17.32
C ILE A 371 20.30 -10.15 17.60
N ASP A 372 19.61 -9.54 16.61
CA ASP A 372 18.87 -8.31 16.79
C ASP A 372 17.37 -8.58 16.74
N ILE A 373 16.63 -8.10 17.71
CA ILE A 373 15.22 -8.41 17.91
C ILE A 373 14.41 -7.12 17.90
N ALA A 374 13.48 -6.96 16.95
CA ALA A 374 12.44 -5.94 17.02
C ALA A 374 11.09 -6.63 17.20
N MET A 375 10.49 -6.49 18.40
CA MET A 375 9.32 -7.28 18.77
C MET A 375 8.33 -6.46 19.59
N TYR A 376 7.09 -6.37 19.09
CA TYR A 376 6.00 -5.69 19.79
C TYR A 376 5.64 -6.35 21.11
N SER A 377 5.45 -7.67 21.13
CA SER A 377 5.09 -8.41 22.35
C SER A 377 5.99 -9.63 22.52
N PHE A 378 6.67 -9.67 23.66
CA PHE A 378 7.55 -10.77 24.05
C PHE A 378 7.19 -11.21 25.48
N ASN A 379 6.25 -12.15 25.61
CA ASN A 379 5.71 -12.57 26.89
C ASN A 379 5.33 -14.06 26.88
N GLU A 380 5.31 -14.69 28.07
CA GLU A 380 4.83 -16.06 28.34
C GLU A 380 5.68 -17.19 27.74
N VAL A 381 6.52 -16.98 26.72
CA VAL A 381 7.30 -18.01 26.04
C VAL A 381 8.69 -18.15 26.66
N THR A 382 8.75 -18.66 27.88
CA THR A 382 10.00 -18.79 28.68
C THR A 382 11.11 -19.55 27.95
N GLN A 383 10.77 -20.58 27.16
CA GLN A 383 11.77 -21.37 26.44
C GLN A 383 12.57 -20.53 25.43
N LEU A 384 11.95 -19.56 24.73
CA LEU A 384 12.67 -18.68 23.80
C LEU A 384 13.53 -17.67 24.56
N LYS A 385 13.06 -17.13 25.67
CA LYS A 385 13.85 -16.29 26.57
C LYS A 385 15.12 -17.05 27.03
N ASP A 386 14.97 -18.30 27.51
CA ASP A 386 16.09 -19.10 27.97
C ASP A 386 17.09 -19.39 26.85
N LYS A 387 16.61 -19.65 25.63
CA LYS A 387 17.50 -19.81 24.45
C LYS A 387 18.29 -18.54 24.09
N ILE A 388 17.65 -17.37 24.20
CA ILE A 388 18.32 -16.07 24.01
C ILE A 388 19.39 -15.86 25.07
N ILE A 389 19.10 -16.16 26.33
CA ILE A 389 20.09 -16.10 27.43
C ILE A 389 21.23 -17.07 27.17
N ASN A 390 20.94 -18.30 26.74
CA ASN A 390 21.97 -19.28 26.37
C ASN A 390 22.82 -18.81 25.17
N ALA A 391 22.23 -18.13 24.18
CA ALA A 391 22.99 -17.51 23.10
C ALA A 391 23.95 -16.44 23.63
N LEU A 392 23.50 -15.59 24.53
CA LEU A 392 24.36 -14.59 25.21
C LEU A 392 25.51 -15.26 25.97
N ILE A 393 25.24 -16.35 26.71
CA ILE A 393 26.27 -17.14 27.40
C ILE A 393 27.32 -17.75 26.41
N ARG A 394 26.88 -18.15 25.22
CA ARG A 394 27.80 -18.60 24.14
C ARG A 394 28.62 -17.45 23.55
N GLY A 395 28.37 -16.19 23.91
CA GLY A 395 29.10 -15.02 23.43
C GLY A 395 28.43 -14.32 22.24
N VAL A 396 27.22 -14.75 21.85
CA VAL A 396 26.42 -14.09 20.82
C VAL A 396 26.01 -12.70 21.31
N LYS A 397 26.15 -11.68 20.47
CA LYS A 397 25.75 -10.30 20.80
C LYS A 397 24.26 -10.12 20.58
N VAL A 398 23.52 -9.83 21.63
CA VAL A 398 22.06 -9.70 21.59
C VAL A 398 21.63 -8.26 21.86
N ARG A 399 20.82 -7.68 20.95
CA ARG A 399 20.18 -6.39 21.11
C ARG A 399 18.66 -6.55 20.91
N MET A 400 17.85 -5.76 21.63
CA MET A 400 16.38 -5.82 21.47
C MET A 400 15.76 -4.44 21.48
N VAL A 401 14.93 -4.16 20.47
CA VAL A 401 13.97 -3.06 20.44
C VAL A 401 12.59 -3.63 20.76
N TYR A 402 11.86 -3.04 21.70
CA TYR A 402 10.55 -3.54 22.10
C TYR A 402 9.57 -2.41 22.39
N ASP A 403 8.28 -2.75 22.39
CA ASP A 403 7.23 -1.87 22.85
C ASP A 403 6.89 -2.15 24.33
N HIS A 404 6.54 -1.10 25.04
CA HIS A 404 6.04 -1.23 26.41
C HIS A 404 4.53 -1.02 26.40
N ARG A 405 3.76 -2.03 26.48
CA ARG A 405 2.32 -1.86 26.69
C ARG A 405 2.08 -1.11 28.01
N ASP A 406 1.33 -0.02 27.96
CA ASP A 406 0.85 0.74 29.14
C ASP A 406 1.96 1.21 30.11
N GLY A 407 3.18 1.42 29.61
CA GLY A 407 4.30 1.89 30.42
C GLY A 407 4.95 0.82 31.31
N GLN A 408 4.59 -0.46 31.14
CA GLN A 408 5.13 -1.57 31.96
C GLN A 408 6.12 -2.41 31.12
N ILE A 409 7.27 -2.73 31.68
CA ILE A 409 8.22 -3.68 31.10
C ILE A 409 7.61 -5.08 31.18
N GLN A 410 7.54 -5.79 30.05
CA GLN A 410 7.08 -7.18 30.02
C GLN A 410 8.06 -8.06 30.83
N SER A 411 7.54 -9.00 31.62
CA SER A 411 8.33 -9.77 32.58
C SER A 411 9.51 -10.52 31.95
N LEU A 412 9.31 -11.15 30.80
CA LEU A 412 10.40 -11.86 30.11
C LEU A 412 11.45 -10.90 29.52
N VAL A 413 11.07 -9.68 29.15
CA VAL A 413 12.02 -8.64 28.73
C VAL A 413 12.84 -8.19 29.91
N GLN A 414 12.24 -8.05 31.10
CA GLN A 414 12.99 -7.76 32.31
C GLN A 414 13.99 -8.86 32.69
N ASP A 415 13.64 -10.13 32.49
CA ASP A 415 14.57 -11.24 32.66
C ASP A 415 15.76 -11.19 31.69
N LEU A 416 15.49 -10.81 30.41
CA LEU A 416 16.55 -10.60 29.42
C LEU A 416 17.50 -9.46 29.81
N ILE A 417 16.95 -8.35 30.32
CA ILE A 417 17.73 -7.21 30.85
C ILE A 417 18.62 -7.68 32.01
N ASN A 418 18.04 -8.41 32.97
CA ASN A 418 18.76 -8.94 34.11
C ASN A 418 19.90 -9.91 33.71
N ALA A 419 19.72 -10.63 32.60
CA ALA A 419 20.74 -11.51 32.00
C ALA A 419 21.82 -10.75 31.21
N GLY A 420 21.67 -9.45 31.00
CA GLY A 420 22.64 -8.60 30.29
C GLY A 420 22.30 -8.28 28.83
N VAL A 421 21.13 -8.67 28.34
CA VAL A 421 20.65 -8.22 27.01
C VAL A 421 20.41 -6.71 27.04
N ARG A 422 20.94 -6.00 26.07
CA ARG A 422 20.68 -4.55 25.92
C ARG A 422 19.38 -4.33 25.19
N VAL A 423 18.62 -3.38 25.70
CA VAL A 423 17.28 -3.08 25.17
C VAL A 423 17.10 -1.59 24.88
N GLN A 424 16.33 -1.31 23.84
CA GLN A 424 15.79 0.00 23.53
C GLN A 424 14.27 -0.08 23.56
N GLN A 425 13.66 0.71 24.38
CA GLN A 425 12.21 0.82 24.47
C GLN A 425 11.72 1.94 23.58
N ARG A 426 10.62 1.72 22.87
CA ARG A 426 9.91 2.82 22.22
C ARG A 426 9.43 3.83 23.28
N PRO A 427 9.56 5.16 23.08
CA PRO A 427 8.95 6.15 23.95
C PRO A 427 7.43 6.00 24.03
N THR A 428 6.85 6.33 25.20
CA THR A 428 5.40 6.31 25.42
C THR A 428 4.66 7.23 24.45
N GLY A 429 3.54 6.75 23.89
CA GLY A 429 2.72 7.52 22.95
C GLY A 429 1.53 6.71 22.44
N SER A 430 0.74 7.31 21.56
CA SER A 430 -0.44 6.66 20.96
C SER A 430 -0.10 5.58 19.94
N ASN A 431 1.08 5.66 19.31
CA ASN A 431 1.55 4.71 18.30
C ASN A 431 2.48 3.67 18.92
N ILE A 432 2.65 2.52 18.27
CA ILE A 432 3.38 1.36 18.77
C ILE A 432 4.54 0.94 17.86
N MET A 433 5.59 0.36 18.44
CA MET A 433 6.61 -0.37 17.69
C MET A 433 6.08 -1.79 17.44
N HIS A 434 5.44 -1.95 16.28
CA HIS A 434 4.70 -3.17 15.94
C HIS A 434 5.48 -4.11 15.03
N ASN A 435 6.75 -3.84 14.77
CA ASN A 435 7.65 -4.74 14.05
C ASN A 435 7.71 -6.14 14.69
N LYS A 436 7.90 -7.15 13.88
CA LYS A 436 8.05 -8.54 14.30
C LYS A 436 9.15 -9.19 13.47
N PHE A 437 10.41 -8.97 13.90
CA PHE A 437 11.53 -9.59 13.23
C PHE A 437 12.70 -9.90 14.14
N PHE A 438 13.47 -10.90 13.77
CA PHE A 438 14.79 -11.21 14.28
C PHE A 438 15.78 -11.17 13.12
N ILE A 439 17.00 -10.69 13.38
CA ILE A 439 18.12 -10.73 12.46
C ILE A 439 19.22 -11.55 13.13
N PHE A 440 19.70 -12.57 12.44
CA PHE A 440 20.72 -13.48 12.96
C PHE A 440 22.02 -13.30 12.20
N ASP A 441 23.12 -13.21 12.94
CA ASP A 441 24.53 -13.26 12.52
C ASP A 441 24.97 -12.17 11.52
N ALA A 442 24.12 -11.18 11.18
CA ALA A 442 24.38 -10.17 10.17
C ALA A 442 25.39 -9.07 10.57
N ARG A 443 25.84 -9.04 11.85
CA ARG A 443 26.74 -8.00 12.34
C ARG A 443 28.22 -8.40 12.28
N ASP A 444 28.58 -9.30 11.38
CA ASP A 444 29.99 -9.54 11.06
C ASP A 444 30.24 -9.39 9.54
N ASN A 445 31.49 -9.36 9.16
CA ASN A 445 31.92 -9.30 7.76
C ASN A 445 32.70 -10.56 7.34
N SER A 446 32.69 -11.59 8.15
CA SER A 446 33.49 -12.83 7.94
C SER A 446 32.67 -13.99 7.40
N SER A 447 31.33 -13.93 7.56
CA SER A 447 30.37 -14.95 7.10
C SER A 447 29.11 -14.28 6.58
N PHE A 448 28.50 -14.88 5.55
CA PHE A 448 27.24 -14.39 4.94
C PHE A 448 26.26 -15.54 4.66
N SER A 449 26.64 -16.77 4.97
CA SER A 449 25.79 -17.97 4.79
C SER A 449 24.90 -18.23 6.01
N ASP A 450 25.17 -17.56 7.11
CA ASP A 450 24.45 -17.61 8.39
C ASP A 450 23.60 -16.34 8.67
N ASP A 451 23.61 -15.37 7.75
CA ASP A 451 22.76 -14.16 7.80
C ASP A 451 21.30 -14.53 7.52
N TRP A 452 20.43 -14.40 8.53
CA TRP A 452 19.02 -14.71 8.39
C TRP A 452 18.11 -13.60 8.96
N VAL A 453 17.00 -13.35 8.27
CA VAL A 453 15.84 -12.64 8.82
C VAL A 453 14.75 -13.65 9.13
N TRP A 454 14.17 -13.56 10.34
CA TRP A 454 12.87 -14.13 10.67
C TRP A 454 11.84 -12.99 10.76
N THR A 455 10.70 -13.14 10.11
CA THR A 455 9.62 -12.15 10.13
C THR A 455 8.27 -12.79 9.82
N GLY A 456 7.18 -12.02 9.99
CA GLY A 456 5.82 -12.44 9.71
C GLY A 456 4.81 -11.74 10.60
N SER A 457 3.71 -12.43 10.89
CA SER A 457 2.60 -11.86 11.68
C SER A 457 2.72 -12.12 13.19
N ALA A 458 3.56 -13.07 13.64
CA ALA A 458 3.56 -13.59 15.01
C ALA A 458 4.33 -12.73 16.00
N ASN A 459 3.71 -12.41 17.15
CA ASN A 459 4.41 -12.00 18.37
C ASN A 459 4.94 -13.24 19.12
N ILE A 460 5.75 -13.01 20.15
CA ILE A 460 6.30 -14.05 21.00
C ILE A 460 5.41 -14.21 22.24
N THR A 461 4.22 -14.77 22.04
CA THR A 461 3.27 -15.11 23.12
C THR A 461 2.68 -16.50 22.89
N ASN A 462 2.14 -17.14 23.92
CA ASN A 462 1.53 -18.46 23.80
C ASN A 462 0.33 -18.44 22.86
N ASP A 463 -0.56 -17.46 22.98
CA ASP A 463 -1.74 -17.35 22.12
C ASP A 463 -1.34 -17.23 20.65
N GLN A 464 -0.33 -16.42 20.35
CA GLN A 464 0.15 -16.21 18.97
C GLN A 464 0.79 -17.48 18.37
N PHE A 465 1.38 -18.34 19.19
CA PHE A 465 1.97 -19.59 18.68
C PHE A 465 0.98 -20.75 18.60
N TYR A 466 -0.04 -20.79 19.45
CA TYR A 466 -0.90 -21.96 19.59
C TYR A 466 -2.37 -21.71 19.24
N SER A 467 -2.92 -20.57 19.64
CA SER A 467 -4.36 -20.29 19.48
C SER A 467 -4.65 -19.52 18.19
N ASP A 468 -3.88 -18.50 17.90
CA ASP A 468 -4.08 -17.61 16.75
C ASP A 468 -3.54 -18.20 15.44
N ALA A 469 -4.09 -17.78 14.31
CA ALA A 469 -3.56 -18.14 13.00
C ALA A 469 -2.46 -17.18 12.56
N GLN A 470 -1.27 -17.70 12.30
CA GLN A 470 -0.05 -16.95 12.01
C GLN A 470 0.71 -17.51 10.81
N ASN A 471 1.50 -16.63 10.18
CA ASN A 471 2.51 -17.00 9.20
C ASN A 471 3.88 -16.42 9.57
N VAL A 472 4.95 -17.16 9.30
CA VAL A 472 6.32 -16.69 9.50
C VAL A 472 7.21 -17.15 8.35
N LEU A 473 8.25 -16.35 8.09
CA LEU A 473 9.29 -16.61 7.09
C LEU A 473 10.66 -16.56 7.75
N PHE A 474 11.54 -17.44 7.29
CA PHE A 474 12.97 -17.36 7.51
C PHE A 474 13.63 -17.14 6.16
N ILE A 475 14.43 -16.11 6.01
CA ILE A 475 15.06 -15.73 4.74
C ILE A 475 16.56 -15.56 4.98
N GLN A 476 17.37 -16.34 4.26
CA GLN A 476 18.83 -16.28 4.30
C GLN A 476 19.30 -15.39 3.14
N ASP A 477 19.60 -14.12 3.45
CA ASP A 477 20.11 -13.16 2.47
C ASP A 477 20.83 -12.00 3.16
N GLN A 478 22.10 -11.78 2.82
CA GLN A 478 22.95 -10.73 3.39
C GLN A 478 22.38 -9.32 3.14
N ALA A 479 21.93 -9.01 1.94
CA ALA A 479 21.45 -7.68 1.58
C ALA A 479 20.15 -7.32 2.33
N LEU A 480 19.24 -8.28 2.43
CA LEU A 480 18.03 -8.13 3.23
C LEU A 480 18.35 -7.99 4.72
N CYS A 481 19.27 -8.79 5.26
CA CYS A 481 19.69 -8.68 6.65
C CYS A 481 20.30 -7.32 6.95
N ASN A 482 21.15 -6.76 6.09
CA ASN A 482 21.70 -5.41 6.23
C ASN A 482 20.60 -4.33 6.20
N THR A 483 19.56 -4.52 5.41
CA THR A 483 18.40 -3.61 5.34
C THR A 483 17.60 -3.63 6.63
N TYR A 484 17.29 -4.82 7.16
CA TYR A 484 16.60 -4.95 8.45
C TYR A 484 17.48 -4.46 9.62
N THR A 485 18.81 -4.65 9.55
CA THR A 485 19.74 -4.10 10.53
C THR A 485 19.70 -2.57 10.52
N ARG A 486 19.59 -1.93 9.35
CA ARG A 486 19.49 -0.49 9.24
C ARG A 486 18.20 0.05 9.87
N GLU A 487 17.06 -0.58 9.61
CA GLU A 487 15.79 -0.25 10.27
C GLU A 487 15.89 -0.43 11.79
N PHE A 488 16.47 -1.54 12.23
CA PHE A 488 16.72 -1.79 13.64
C PHE A 488 17.58 -0.69 14.28
N GLU A 489 18.68 -0.31 13.62
CA GLU A 489 19.62 0.70 14.13
C GLU A 489 19.04 2.11 14.18
N GLU A 490 18.09 2.44 13.31
CA GLU A 490 17.35 3.70 13.40
C GLU A 490 16.52 3.77 14.70
N MET A 491 15.85 2.67 15.06
CA MET A 491 15.14 2.56 16.33
C MET A 491 16.10 2.39 17.53
N TRP A 492 17.27 1.81 17.31
CA TRP A 492 18.31 1.63 18.33
C TRP A 492 19.08 2.94 18.63
N GLY A 493 19.13 3.85 17.67
CA GLY A 493 19.79 5.14 17.73
C GLY A 493 21.31 5.09 17.57
N SER A 494 21.89 3.94 17.27
CA SER A 494 23.32 3.76 17.00
C SER A 494 23.58 2.48 16.18
N HIS A 495 24.78 2.39 15.59
CA HIS A 495 25.28 1.18 14.91
C HIS A 495 26.16 0.30 15.85
N ASN A 496 26.21 0.66 17.13
CA ASN A 496 27.03 -0.02 18.12
C ASN A 496 26.20 -0.99 18.97
N GLU A 497 26.91 -1.77 19.82
CA GLU A 497 26.29 -2.63 20.83
C GLU A 497 25.47 -1.83 21.87
N ILE A 498 25.78 -0.55 22.06
CA ILE A 498 25.13 0.33 23.02
C ILE A 498 24.13 1.20 22.29
N ASN A 499 22.86 1.16 22.70
CA ASN A 499 21.82 2.04 22.19
C ASN A 499 22.08 3.52 22.52
N ASN A 500 21.54 4.39 21.70
CA ASN A 500 21.52 5.83 21.96
C ASN A 500 20.06 6.33 21.94
N PRO A 501 19.38 6.37 23.09
CA PRO A 501 17.98 6.79 23.13
C PRO A 501 17.70 8.20 22.61
N SER A 502 18.71 9.10 22.67
CA SER A 502 18.58 10.48 22.14
C SER A 502 18.54 10.54 20.61
N ASN A 503 19.10 9.54 19.93
CA ASN A 503 19.11 9.45 18.48
C ASN A 503 18.11 8.42 17.94
N ALA A 504 17.52 7.62 18.83
CA ALA A 504 16.54 6.60 18.46
C ALA A 504 15.29 7.25 17.83
N LYS A 505 14.86 6.74 16.69
CA LYS A 505 13.71 7.26 15.95
C LYS A 505 12.64 6.18 15.82
N PHE A 506 11.40 6.59 16.02
CA PHE A 506 10.23 5.73 15.92
C PHE A 506 9.11 6.44 15.18
N GLY A 507 8.26 5.67 14.50
CA GLY A 507 7.11 6.19 13.79
C GLY A 507 7.49 7.26 12.76
N ALA A 508 6.75 8.36 12.73
CA ALA A 508 6.94 9.46 11.78
C ALA A 508 8.30 10.20 11.88
N ALA A 509 9.10 9.94 12.92
CA ALA A 509 10.46 10.48 13.04
C ALA A 509 11.49 9.70 12.20
N LYS A 510 11.15 8.50 11.72
CA LYS A 510 11.99 7.71 10.82
C LYS A 510 12.03 8.33 9.42
N ALA A 511 12.99 7.89 8.61
CA ALA A 511 13.14 8.33 7.23
C ALA A 511 13.06 7.14 6.26
N ASP A 512 12.71 7.41 5.02
CA ASP A 512 12.91 6.46 3.93
C ASP A 512 14.42 6.37 3.63
N ASN A 513 15.08 5.43 4.26
CA ASN A 513 16.55 5.30 4.22
C ASN A 513 17.03 3.87 3.96
N THR A 514 16.12 2.98 3.56
CA THR A 514 16.45 1.58 3.26
C THR A 514 16.32 1.28 1.76
N PRO A 515 17.08 0.29 1.23
CA PRO A 515 16.82 -0.28 -0.09
C PRO A 515 15.50 -1.04 -0.12
N HIS A 516 14.79 -0.97 -1.25
CA HIS A 516 13.52 -1.69 -1.38
C HIS A 516 13.59 -2.91 -2.27
N LEU A 517 14.50 -2.99 -3.24
CA LEU A 517 14.53 -4.05 -4.25
C LEU A 517 15.68 -5.04 -4.03
N PHE A 518 15.34 -6.33 -3.98
CA PHE A 518 16.28 -7.44 -3.80
C PHE A 518 16.00 -8.56 -4.79
N PHE A 519 17.06 -9.28 -5.19
CA PHE A 519 16.95 -10.53 -5.93
C PHE A 519 17.51 -11.67 -5.08
N ILE A 520 16.61 -12.43 -4.45
CA ILE A 520 16.93 -13.54 -3.54
C ILE A 520 16.65 -14.84 -4.26
N ASN A 521 17.67 -15.67 -4.46
CA ASN A 521 17.57 -16.90 -5.27
C ASN A 521 16.95 -16.64 -6.67
N GLY A 522 17.31 -15.52 -7.30
CA GLY A 522 16.79 -15.12 -8.60
C GLY A 522 15.34 -14.65 -8.62
N LYS A 523 14.69 -14.53 -7.47
CA LYS A 523 13.33 -14.00 -7.32
C LYS A 523 13.35 -12.57 -6.81
N ARG A 524 12.42 -11.75 -7.30
CA ARG A 524 12.24 -10.37 -6.82
C ARG A 524 11.59 -10.39 -5.44
N PHE A 525 12.19 -9.67 -4.52
CA PHE A 525 11.66 -9.32 -3.21
C PHE A 525 11.70 -7.81 -3.05
N GLU A 526 10.72 -7.27 -2.34
CA GLU A 526 10.76 -5.88 -1.91
C GLU A 526 10.51 -5.81 -0.40
N SER A 527 11.18 -4.87 0.27
CA SER A 527 11.04 -4.63 1.70
C SER A 527 10.69 -3.17 1.97
N TYR A 528 9.75 -2.95 2.88
CA TYR A 528 9.30 -1.61 3.27
C TYR A 528 9.05 -1.54 4.77
N PHE A 529 9.29 -0.35 5.35
CA PHE A 529 9.05 -0.07 6.77
C PHE A 529 8.14 1.14 6.93
N SER A 530 7.00 0.91 7.58
CA SER A 530 6.05 1.99 7.89
C SER A 530 6.52 2.76 9.14
N PRO A 531 6.13 4.05 9.27
CA PRO A 531 5.35 4.85 8.32
C PRO A 531 6.17 5.59 7.27
N SER A 532 7.51 5.56 7.36
CA SER A 532 8.42 6.39 6.56
C SER A 532 8.45 6.05 5.07
N GLU A 533 8.10 4.83 4.67
CA GLU A 533 8.31 4.29 3.32
C GLU A 533 7.00 4.06 2.55
N ASN A 534 5.96 4.83 2.86
CA ASN A 534 4.68 4.89 2.13
C ASN A 534 4.04 3.51 1.83
N VAL A 535 4.07 2.59 2.79
CA VAL A 535 3.61 1.20 2.64
C VAL A 535 2.20 1.09 2.05
N SER A 536 1.24 1.93 2.49
CA SER A 536 -0.13 1.92 1.97
C SER A 536 -0.16 2.14 0.45
N THR A 537 0.53 3.17 -0.02
CA THR A 537 0.63 3.50 -1.46
C THR A 537 1.27 2.37 -2.26
N VAL A 538 2.30 1.73 -1.71
CA VAL A 538 2.94 0.57 -2.35
C VAL A 538 1.94 -0.58 -2.51
N ILE A 539 1.19 -0.91 -1.45
CA ILE A 539 0.16 -1.96 -1.50
C ILE A 539 -0.95 -1.60 -2.51
N GLU A 540 -1.43 -0.37 -2.48
CA GLU A 540 -2.45 0.13 -3.41
C GLU A 540 -1.98 0.06 -4.87
N ASN A 541 -0.72 0.41 -5.13
CA ASN A 541 -0.12 0.35 -6.46
C ASN A 541 -0.02 -1.08 -6.99
N ILE A 542 0.47 -2.04 -6.20
CA ILE A 542 0.54 -3.44 -6.66
C ILE A 542 -0.87 -4.02 -6.90
N ILE A 543 -1.85 -3.70 -6.07
CA ILE A 543 -3.25 -4.08 -6.29
C ILE A 543 -3.75 -3.50 -7.62
N GLY A 544 -3.53 -2.21 -7.87
CA GLY A 544 -4.06 -1.53 -9.05
C GLY A 544 -3.38 -1.92 -10.36
N THR A 545 -2.08 -2.22 -10.32
CA THR A 545 -1.28 -2.42 -11.55
C THR A 545 -0.93 -3.87 -11.84
N GLN A 546 -0.93 -4.76 -10.83
CA GLN A 546 -0.46 -6.13 -10.96
C GLN A 546 -1.59 -7.18 -10.93
N THR A 547 -2.82 -6.81 -10.52
CA THR A 547 -3.94 -7.75 -10.47
C THR A 547 -4.47 -8.06 -11.87
N ASN A 548 -4.32 -9.30 -12.30
CA ASN A 548 -4.88 -9.77 -13.57
C ASN A 548 -6.12 -10.65 -13.38
N LYS A 549 -6.19 -11.44 -12.27
CA LYS A 549 -7.23 -12.45 -12.05
C LYS A 549 -7.85 -12.40 -10.66
N SER A 550 -7.05 -12.31 -9.61
CA SER A 550 -7.59 -12.43 -8.26
C SER A 550 -6.79 -11.66 -7.22
N ILE A 551 -7.51 -11.25 -6.19
CA ILE A 551 -6.98 -10.79 -4.92
C ILE A 551 -7.55 -11.69 -3.84
N SER A 552 -6.68 -12.32 -3.05
CA SER A 552 -7.07 -13.10 -1.87
C SER A 552 -6.34 -12.57 -0.65
N PHE A 553 -6.99 -12.50 0.51
CA PHE A 553 -6.35 -11.96 1.71
C PHE A 553 -6.83 -12.60 3.01
N CYS A 554 -5.98 -12.61 4.02
CA CYS A 554 -6.34 -12.78 5.43
C CYS A 554 -5.93 -11.52 6.20
N ALA A 555 -6.86 -10.96 6.97
CA ALA A 555 -6.67 -9.69 7.62
C ALA A 555 -7.11 -9.72 9.09
N PHE A 556 -6.16 -9.47 10.02
CA PHE A 556 -6.47 -9.24 11.42
C PHE A 556 -7.29 -7.96 11.59
N ALA A 557 -6.76 -6.81 11.18
CA ALA A 557 -7.49 -5.55 11.18
C ALA A 557 -7.42 -4.88 9.80
N PHE A 558 -8.59 -4.55 9.24
CA PHE A 558 -8.69 -3.91 7.95
C PHE A 558 -9.71 -2.76 8.03
N THR A 559 -9.18 -1.56 8.28
CA THR A 559 -9.94 -0.32 8.41
C THR A 559 -9.52 0.74 7.38
N ARG A 560 -8.56 0.41 6.50
CA ARG A 560 -8.03 1.31 5.47
C ARG A 560 -8.88 1.23 4.20
N PHE A 561 -9.83 2.17 4.06
CA PHE A 561 -10.77 2.21 2.93
C PHE A 561 -10.08 2.40 1.57
N GLN A 562 -8.93 3.09 1.52
CA GLN A 562 -8.16 3.29 0.29
C GLN A 562 -7.74 1.95 -0.31
N ILE A 563 -7.17 1.04 0.49
CA ILE A 563 -6.79 -0.30 0.03
C ILE A 563 -8.03 -1.08 -0.44
N ALA A 564 -9.14 -1.05 0.32
CA ALA A 564 -10.38 -1.72 -0.07
C ALA A 564 -10.96 -1.13 -1.37
N ASN A 565 -10.98 0.19 -1.52
CA ASN A 565 -11.42 0.86 -2.74
C ASN A 565 -10.52 0.51 -3.93
N ARG A 566 -9.20 0.40 -3.73
CA ARG A 566 -8.29 -0.07 -4.78
C ARG A 566 -8.59 -1.49 -5.19
N MET A 567 -8.91 -2.40 -4.26
CA MET A 567 -9.40 -3.74 -4.57
C MET A 567 -10.73 -3.68 -5.34
N LYS A 568 -11.64 -2.77 -4.97
CA LYS A 568 -12.93 -2.58 -5.64
C LYS A 568 -12.76 -2.22 -7.12
N THR A 569 -11.79 -1.37 -7.47
CA THR A 569 -11.49 -1.03 -8.87
C THR A 569 -11.03 -2.23 -9.69
N GLN A 570 -10.48 -3.25 -9.06
CA GLN A 570 -10.05 -4.49 -9.70
C GLN A 570 -11.13 -5.59 -9.66
N PHE A 571 -12.21 -5.39 -8.87
CA PHE A 571 -13.26 -6.40 -8.71
C PHE A 571 -14.20 -6.40 -9.91
N LEU A 572 -14.05 -7.37 -10.79
CA LEU A 572 -14.86 -7.56 -12.01
C LEU A 572 -15.27 -9.03 -12.14
N PRO A 573 -16.17 -9.51 -11.27
CA PRO A 573 -16.56 -10.90 -11.30
C PRO A 573 -17.32 -11.27 -12.60
N PRO A 574 -17.09 -12.45 -13.18
CA PRO A 574 -16.22 -13.51 -12.67
C PRO A 574 -14.74 -13.39 -13.15
N ASP A 575 -14.37 -12.37 -13.91
CA ASP A 575 -13.09 -12.28 -14.60
C ASP A 575 -11.96 -11.92 -13.62
N LYS A 576 -12.25 -11.05 -12.64
CA LYS A 576 -11.33 -10.71 -11.55
C LYS A 576 -12.06 -10.84 -10.21
N MET A 577 -11.54 -11.68 -9.33
CA MET A 577 -12.16 -12.02 -8.04
C MET A 577 -11.47 -11.36 -6.86
N VAL A 578 -12.25 -10.92 -5.87
CA VAL A 578 -11.77 -10.51 -4.55
C VAL A 578 -12.36 -11.46 -3.51
N ARG A 579 -11.47 -12.13 -2.75
CA ARG A 579 -11.82 -13.10 -1.70
C ARG A 579 -11.06 -12.73 -0.42
N GLY A 580 -11.70 -12.86 0.73
CA GLY A 580 -11.03 -12.51 1.97
C GLY A 580 -11.59 -13.19 3.22
N VAL A 581 -10.73 -13.34 4.21
CA VAL A 581 -11.09 -13.74 5.56
C VAL A 581 -10.67 -12.64 6.52
N PHE A 582 -11.62 -12.19 7.32
CA PHE A 582 -11.41 -11.19 8.37
C PHE A 582 -11.41 -11.89 9.74
N ASP A 583 -10.61 -11.41 10.65
CA ASP A 583 -10.77 -11.74 12.07
C ASP A 583 -12.17 -11.35 12.56
N ASP A 584 -12.81 -12.19 13.37
CA ASP A 584 -14.20 -12.00 13.81
C ASP A 584 -14.39 -10.68 14.59
N GLY A 585 -13.50 -10.43 15.54
CA GLY A 585 -13.58 -9.25 16.40
C GLY A 585 -13.37 -7.96 15.63
N ASN A 586 -12.29 -7.90 14.86
CA ASN A 586 -11.93 -6.72 14.07
C ASN A 586 -12.81 -6.54 12.83
N GLY A 587 -13.29 -7.64 12.22
CA GLY A 587 -14.20 -7.58 11.07
C GLY A 587 -15.57 -7.02 11.43
N THR A 588 -16.03 -7.21 12.67
CA THR A 588 -17.30 -6.64 13.16
C THR A 588 -17.17 -5.25 13.79
N ASP A 589 -15.93 -4.71 13.91
CA ASP A 589 -15.71 -3.34 14.36
C ASP A 589 -16.38 -2.34 13.39
N PRO A 590 -17.03 -1.27 13.90
CA PRO A 590 -17.68 -0.26 13.05
C PRO A 590 -16.76 0.43 12.05
N SER A 591 -15.45 0.48 12.31
CA SER A 591 -14.46 1.05 11.39
C SER A 591 -13.96 0.08 10.33
N SER A 592 -14.37 -1.20 10.38
CA SER A 592 -13.95 -2.22 9.43
C SER A 592 -14.51 -2.00 8.03
N VAL A 593 -13.73 -2.32 7.01
CA VAL A 593 -14.20 -2.34 5.62
C VAL A 593 -15.05 -3.56 5.28
N TYR A 594 -15.16 -4.56 6.17
CA TYR A 594 -15.91 -5.80 5.95
C TYR A 594 -17.37 -5.57 5.56
N PRO A 595 -18.16 -4.71 6.24
CA PRO A 595 -19.57 -4.48 5.87
C PRO A 595 -19.74 -3.95 4.45
N GLU A 596 -18.85 -3.05 4.01
CA GLU A 596 -18.90 -2.53 2.63
C GLU A 596 -18.53 -3.60 1.61
N MET A 597 -17.45 -4.32 1.81
CA MET A 597 -17.03 -5.39 0.91
C MET A 597 -18.07 -6.51 0.82
N LYS A 598 -18.72 -6.84 1.95
CA LYS A 598 -19.79 -7.85 2.02
C LYS A 598 -21.11 -7.34 1.40
N GLY A 599 -21.26 -6.05 1.14
CA GLY A 599 -22.49 -5.44 0.61
C GLY A 599 -23.64 -5.35 1.61
N ILE A 600 -23.37 -5.41 2.93
CA ILE A 600 -24.39 -5.44 4.00
C ILE A 600 -24.46 -4.15 4.81
N GLY A 601 -23.59 -3.17 4.55
CA GLY A 601 -23.52 -1.89 5.26
C GLY A 601 -22.36 -1.03 4.81
N GLY A 602 -22.09 0.05 5.58
CA GLY A 602 -21.06 1.03 5.25
C GLY A 602 -21.55 2.15 4.33
N SER A 603 -20.65 3.09 3.99
CA SER A 603 -21.00 4.27 3.19
C SER A 603 -21.22 3.93 1.70
N ILE A 604 -20.44 3.00 1.16
CA ILE A 604 -20.46 2.61 -0.26
C ILE A 604 -20.41 1.09 -0.39
N PRO A 605 -21.52 0.36 -0.07
CA PRO A 605 -21.54 -1.10 -0.17
C PRO A 605 -21.14 -1.59 -1.57
N TRP A 606 -20.39 -2.68 -1.61
CA TRP A 606 -20.03 -3.28 -2.89
C TRP A 606 -21.22 -3.96 -3.55
N ASN A 607 -21.40 -3.72 -4.83
CA ASN A 607 -22.42 -4.38 -5.65
C ASN A 607 -21.82 -4.75 -7.03
N PRO A 608 -21.66 -6.05 -7.32
CA PRO A 608 -21.95 -7.19 -6.43
C PRO A 608 -21.00 -7.24 -5.22
N PRO A 609 -21.41 -7.91 -4.10
CA PRO A 609 -20.58 -8.08 -2.93
C PRO A 609 -19.35 -8.94 -3.20
N ALA A 610 -18.22 -8.64 -2.55
CA ALA A 610 -17.05 -9.50 -2.59
C ALA A 610 -17.26 -10.79 -1.78
N HIS A 611 -16.48 -11.82 -2.11
CA HIS A 611 -16.51 -13.09 -1.41
C HIS A 611 -15.67 -12.99 -0.11
N VAL A 612 -16.18 -12.29 0.88
CA VAL A 612 -15.50 -12.09 2.16
C VAL A 612 -16.29 -12.69 3.32
N TYR A 613 -15.57 -13.22 4.31
CA TYR A 613 -16.15 -13.94 5.45
C TYR A 613 -15.42 -13.56 6.73
N LEU A 614 -16.10 -13.73 7.86
CA LEU A 614 -15.48 -13.72 9.20
C LEU A 614 -14.89 -15.11 9.48
N ASP A 615 -13.78 -15.20 10.22
CA ASP A 615 -13.04 -16.45 10.41
C ASP A 615 -13.87 -17.55 11.13
N GLY A 616 -14.63 -17.17 12.15
CA GLY A 616 -15.52 -18.09 12.90
C GLY A 616 -14.78 -19.21 13.63
N GLN A 617 -13.45 -19.14 13.74
CA GLN A 617 -12.65 -20.15 14.41
C GLN A 617 -12.29 -19.69 15.84
N SER A 618 -11.91 -20.64 16.69
CA SER A 618 -11.35 -20.31 18.00
C SER A 618 -9.94 -19.74 17.84
N GLY A 619 -9.62 -18.68 18.59
CA GLY A 619 -8.38 -17.89 18.45
C GLY A 619 -8.59 -16.73 17.47
N THR A 620 -7.54 -16.01 17.22
CA THR A 620 -7.56 -14.80 16.39
C THR A 620 -6.98 -15.11 15.01
N LEU A 621 -7.62 -14.67 13.95
CA LEU A 621 -6.98 -14.64 12.64
C LEU A 621 -5.96 -13.49 12.60
N HIS A 622 -4.74 -13.75 13.05
CA HIS A 622 -3.73 -12.70 13.22
C HIS A 622 -2.80 -12.54 12.01
N SER A 623 -3.03 -13.26 10.92
CA SER A 623 -2.35 -13.08 9.64
C SER A 623 -2.69 -11.73 8.99
N LYS A 624 -1.72 -11.17 8.25
CA LYS A 624 -1.84 -9.89 7.52
C LYS A 624 -1.14 -10.07 6.17
N TYR A 625 -1.84 -10.70 5.22
CA TYR A 625 -1.29 -10.87 3.88
C TYR A 625 -2.33 -10.61 2.80
N ILE A 626 -1.86 -10.11 1.67
CA ILE A 626 -2.60 -9.99 0.41
C ILE A 626 -1.86 -10.84 -0.63
N LEU A 627 -2.63 -11.62 -1.37
CA LEU A 627 -2.17 -12.45 -2.47
C LEU A 627 -2.74 -11.90 -3.77
N ILE A 628 -1.89 -11.58 -4.72
CA ILE A 628 -2.29 -11.19 -6.06
C ILE A 628 -2.04 -12.37 -6.98
N ASP A 629 -3.06 -12.82 -7.69
CA ASP A 629 -3.03 -13.88 -8.69
C ASP A 629 -2.43 -15.21 -8.20
N ALA A 630 -2.47 -15.50 -6.90
CA ALA A 630 -1.81 -16.68 -6.30
C ALA A 630 -2.42 -18.01 -6.75
N ASP A 631 -3.64 -18.00 -7.27
CA ASP A 631 -4.31 -19.11 -7.94
C ASP A 631 -3.98 -19.22 -9.45
N MET A 632 -3.13 -18.33 -9.98
CA MET A 632 -2.68 -18.24 -11.37
C MET A 632 -1.16 -18.11 -11.49
N PRO A 633 -0.38 -19.19 -11.32
CA PRO A 633 1.09 -19.13 -11.29
C PRO A 633 1.76 -18.51 -12.51
N SER A 634 1.09 -18.49 -13.67
CA SER A 634 1.59 -17.88 -14.92
C SER A 634 1.44 -16.36 -15.00
N SER A 635 0.73 -15.72 -14.06
CA SER A 635 0.43 -14.28 -14.08
C SER A 635 1.37 -13.42 -13.23
N ASN A 636 2.52 -13.95 -12.81
CA ASN A 636 3.47 -13.31 -11.89
C ASN A 636 2.87 -12.99 -10.51
N PRO A 637 2.46 -14.03 -9.76
CA PRO A 637 1.82 -13.85 -8.47
C PRO A 637 2.68 -13.10 -7.45
N ILE A 638 2.02 -12.34 -6.56
CA ILE A 638 2.68 -11.56 -5.51
C ILE A 638 2.08 -11.93 -4.15
N VAL A 639 2.94 -12.05 -3.15
CA VAL A 639 2.58 -12.11 -1.73
C VAL A 639 3.00 -10.81 -1.07
N GLN A 640 2.08 -10.09 -0.46
CA GLN A 640 2.39 -9.09 0.53
C GLN A 640 2.19 -9.71 1.92
N THR A 641 3.17 -9.59 2.80
CA THR A 641 3.10 -10.13 4.18
C THR A 641 3.97 -9.32 5.14
N GLY A 642 3.84 -9.55 6.45
CA GLY A 642 4.59 -8.87 7.49
C GLY A 642 3.74 -8.55 8.72
N SER A 643 4.11 -7.48 9.42
CA SER A 643 3.41 -7.04 10.64
C SER A 643 2.26 -6.06 10.38
N TYR A 644 2.21 -5.45 9.19
CA TYR A 644 1.37 -4.32 8.83
C TYR A 644 -0.13 -4.67 8.81
N ASN A 645 -0.89 -4.10 9.74
CA ASN A 645 -2.35 -4.08 9.67
C ASN A 645 -2.82 -3.05 8.64
N TYR A 646 -3.90 -3.33 7.93
CA TYR A 646 -4.46 -2.39 6.95
C TYR A 646 -5.27 -1.29 7.65
N SER A 647 -4.55 -0.40 8.36
CA SER A 647 -5.13 0.64 9.23
C SER A 647 -4.38 1.97 9.13
N ASN A 648 -5.05 3.06 9.53
CA ASN A 648 -4.40 4.37 9.58
C ASN A 648 -3.23 4.39 10.57
N ALA A 649 -3.34 3.75 11.73
CA ALA A 649 -2.27 3.69 12.71
C ALA A 649 -1.00 3.01 12.14
N ALA A 650 -1.16 1.90 11.40
CA ALA A 650 -0.05 1.23 10.73
C ALA A 650 0.54 2.10 9.60
N THR A 651 -0.28 2.92 8.92
CA THR A 651 0.17 3.78 7.80
C THR A 651 0.94 5.00 8.30
N THR A 652 0.52 5.63 9.40
CA THR A 652 0.98 6.98 9.76
C THR A 652 1.79 7.07 11.05
N GLY A 653 1.82 6.01 11.85
CA GLY A 653 2.41 6.14 13.18
C GLY A 653 3.12 4.93 13.78
N ASN A 654 2.67 3.71 13.47
CA ASN A 654 3.32 2.51 13.99
C ASN A 654 4.58 2.17 13.21
N ASP A 655 5.54 1.55 13.89
CA ASP A 655 6.69 0.94 13.21
C ASP A 655 6.29 -0.47 12.76
N GLU A 656 6.20 -0.68 11.44
CA GLU A 656 5.79 -1.95 10.82
C GLU A 656 6.80 -2.38 9.78
N ASN A 657 6.86 -3.67 9.50
CA ASN A 657 7.64 -4.24 8.41
C ASN A 657 6.76 -4.98 7.39
N VAL A 658 7.08 -4.84 6.13
CA VAL A 658 6.37 -5.44 5.00
C VAL A 658 7.34 -6.04 4.01
N LEU A 659 7.00 -7.22 3.49
CA LEU A 659 7.65 -7.86 2.36
C LEU A 659 6.66 -8.04 1.21
N LEU A 660 7.11 -7.74 -0.01
CA LEU A 660 6.49 -8.16 -1.25
C LEU A 660 7.35 -9.24 -1.89
N ILE A 661 6.77 -10.38 -2.21
CA ILE A 661 7.48 -11.54 -2.74
C ILE A 661 6.88 -11.92 -4.09
N TYR A 662 7.69 -11.79 -5.15
CA TYR A 662 7.30 -12.09 -6.53
C TYR A 662 7.77 -13.51 -6.91
N ASP A 663 7.13 -14.50 -6.28
CA ASP A 663 7.44 -15.92 -6.51
C ASP A 663 6.15 -16.75 -6.50
N SER A 664 5.90 -17.46 -7.61
CA SER A 664 4.71 -18.29 -7.78
C SER A 664 4.63 -19.46 -6.80
N LEU A 665 5.78 -20.00 -6.36
CA LEU A 665 5.81 -21.10 -5.38
C LEU A 665 5.45 -20.58 -3.99
N VAL A 666 6.02 -19.45 -3.58
CA VAL A 666 5.66 -18.78 -2.32
C VAL A 666 4.19 -18.39 -2.32
N ALA A 667 3.72 -17.76 -3.38
CA ALA A 667 2.32 -17.35 -3.50
C ALA A 667 1.37 -18.56 -3.43
N ASN A 668 1.74 -19.69 -4.04
CA ASN A 668 0.95 -20.89 -3.96
C ASN A 668 0.93 -21.51 -2.55
N GLN A 669 2.03 -21.44 -1.78
CA GLN A 669 2.02 -21.92 -0.38
C GLN A 669 1.10 -21.05 0.50
N TYR A 670 1.12 -19.72 0.33
CA TYR A 670 0.18 -18.83 1.00
C TYR A 670 -1.26 -19.08 0.54
N PHE A 671 -1.47 -19.41 -0.73
CA PHE A 671 -2.81 -19.74 -1.24
C PHE A 671 -3.37 -21.03 -0.63
N GLN A 672 -2.54 -22.03 -0.35
CA GLN A 672 -2.96 -23.26 0.36
C GLN A 672 -3.43 -22.97 1.80
N GLU A 673 -2.76 -22.03 2.48
CA GLU A 673 -3.21 -21.57 3.81
C GLU A 673 -4.49 -20.74 3.69
N PHE A 674 -4.53 -19.77 2.78
CA PHE A 674 -5.74 -19.00 2.49
C PHE A 674 -6.94 -19.88 2.17
N ALA A 675 -6.78 -20.86 1.29
CA ALA A 675 -7.83 -21.80 0.90
C ALA A 675 -8.43 -22.52 2.11
N LYS A 676 -7.58 -22.96 3.04
CA LYS A 676 -8.00 -23.57 4.29
C LYS A 676 -8.77 -22.61 5.17
N ARG A 677 -8.25 -21.38 5.42
CA ARG A 677 -8.95 -20.35 6.22
C ARG A 677 -10.30 -20.00 5.58
N PHE A 678 -10.30 -19.74 4.27
CA PHE A 678 -11.49 -19.35 3.52
C PHE A 678 -12.58 -20.44 3.57
N SER A 679 -12.20 -21.70 3.44
CA SER A 679 -13.12 -22.83 3.57
C SER A 679 -13.71 -22.96 4.99
N LEU A 680 -12.88 -22.79 6.03
CA LEU A 680 -13.32 -22.83 7.42
C LEU A 680 -14.26 -21.68 7.76
N ALA A 681 -14.07 -20.51 7.14
CA ALA A 681 -14.93 -19.34 7.26
C ALA A 681 -16.26 -19.48 6.47
N GLY A 682 -16.50 -20.60 5.79
CA GLY A 682 -17.71 -20.85 4.99
C GLY A 682 -17.62 -20.35 3.56
N GLY A 683 -16.46 -19.89 3.11
CA GLY A 683 -16.19 -19.58 1.72
C GLY A 683 -15.98 -20.84 0.89
N THR A 684 -16.27 -20.77 -0.38
CA THR A 684 -16.00 -21.85 -1.32
C THR A 684 -15.05 -21.35 -2.39
N ILE A 685 -13.84 -21.91 -2.41
CA ILE A 685 -13.02 -21.89 -3.62
C ILE A 685 -13.69 -22.91 -4.51
N SER A 686 -14.30 -22.51 -5.60
CA SER A 686 -15.30 -23.24 -6.37
C SER A 686 -14.91 -24.65 -6.84
N ILE A 687 -13.69 -25.13 -6.55
CA ILE A 687 -13.15 -26.38 -7.04
C ILE A 687 -12.41 -27.15 -5.95
N GLU A 688 -12.84 -28.37 -5.77
CA GLU A 688 -12.21 -29.36 -4.91
C GLU A 688 -11.45 -30.38 -5.77
N ARG A 689 -10.15 -30.60 -5.51
CA ARG A 689 -9.39 -31.70 -6.11
C ARG A 689 -9.75 -32.99 -5.39
N ILE A 690 -10.46 -33.90 -6.09
CA ILE A 690 -10.93 -35.15 -5.50
C ILE A 690 -9.98 -36.35 -5.73
N SER A 691 -9.00 -36.22 -6.65
CA SER A 691 -7.98 -37.21 -6.88
C SER A 691 -6.68 -36.56 -7.37
N SER A 692 -5.55 -36.99 -6.82
CA SER A 692 -4.20 -36.66 -7.29
C SER A 692 -3.66 -37.67 -8.32
N GLU A 693 -4.36 -38.79 -8.58
CA GLU A 693 -4.02 -39.67 -9.68
C GLU A 693 -4.06 -38.88 -10.99
N ILE A 694 -3.06 -39.06 -11.84
CA ILE A 694 -2.96 -38.38 -13.12
C ILE A 694 -3.86 -39.08 -14.13
N PRO A 695 -4.95 -38.44 -14.60
CA PRO A 695 -5.81 -39.02 -15.59
C PRO A 695 -5.11 -39.13 -16.96
N ASP A 696 -5.43 -40.12 -17.76
CA ASP A 696 -4.88 -40.28 -19.12
C ASP A 696 -5.35 -39.18 -20.10
N ASN A 697 -6.56 -38.63 -19.87
CA ASN A 697 -7.21 -37.71 -20.80
C ASN A 697 -7.88 -36.53 -20.08
N PHE A 698 -8.08 -35.43 -20.81
CA PHE A 698 -9.02 -34.39 -20.39
C PHE A 698 -10.45 -34.95 -20.42
N ILE A 699 -11.19 -34.78 -19.34
CA ILE A 699 -12.57 -35.23 -19.23
C ILE A 699 -13.42 -34.13 -18.62
N LEU A 700 -14.58 -33.87 -19.20
CA LEU A 700 -15.65 -33.11 -18.57
C LEU A 700 -16.77 -34.07 -18.20
N GLY A 701 -17.02 -34.27 -16.92
CA GLY A 701 -18.08 -35.15 -16.42
C GLY A 701 -19.47 -34.58 -16.67
N GLN A 702 -20.51 -35.46 -16.72
CA GLN A 702 -21.89 -34.99 -16.64
C GLN A 702 -22.18 -34.55 -15.22
N ASN A 703 -22.86 -33.39 -15.08
CA ASN A 703 -23.26 -32.92 -13.76
C ASN A 703 -24.23 -33.90 -13.09
N TYR A 704 -24.11 -34.05 -11.77
CA TYR A 704 -24.98 -34.91 -10.98
C TYR A 704 -25.37 -34.22 -9.65
N PRO A 705 -26.67 -34.22 -9.30
CA PRO A 705 -27.81 -34.71 -10.09
C PRO A 705 -28.06 -33.88 -11.35
N ASN A 706 -28.74 -34.47 -12.36
CA ASN A 706 -29.24 -33.78 -13.55
C ASN A 706 -30.54 -34.53 -14.02
N PRO A 707 -31.72 -33.89 -13.97
CA PRO A 707 -32.00 -32.54 -13.51
C PRO A 707 -31.72 -32.31 -12.02
N PHE A 708 -31.58 -31.02 -11.60
CA PHE A 708 -31.23 -30.65 -10.22
C PHE A 708 -32.02 -29.44 -9.68
N ASN A 709 -32.06 -29.33 -8.33
CA ASN A 709 -32.70 -28.25 -7.59
C ASN A 709 -32.06 -28.12 -6.19
N PRO A 710 -31.52 -27.00 -5.76
CA PRO A 710 -30.92 -25.97 -6.61
C PRO A 710 -29.46 -26.26 -6.93
N THR A 711 -28.84 -27.32 -6.41
CA THR A 711 -27.42 -27.63 -6.51
C THR A 711 -27.10 -28.86 -7.34
N THR A 712 -26.00 -28.82 -8.06
CA THR A 712 -25.42 -29.93 -8.80
C THR A 712 -23.91 -29.91 -8.71
N THR A 713 -23.27 -31.04 -8.98
CA THR A 713 -21.83 -31.21 -9.00
C THR A 713 -21.36 -31.51 -10.42
N ILE A 714 -20.34 -30.79 -10.89
CA ILE A 714 -19.63 -31.01 -12.15
C ILE A 714 -18.23 -31.55 -11.82
N THR A 715 -17.80 -32.61 -12.49
CA THR A 715 -16.43 -33.13 -12.38
C THR A 715 -15.67 -32.90 -13.68
N PHE A 716 -14.37 -32.66 -13.57
CA PHE A 716 -13.47 -32.64 -14.73
C PHE A 716 -12.10 -33.21 -14.36
N SER A 717 -11.37 -33.69 -15.37
CA SER A 717 -10.06 -34.33 -15.18
C SER A 717 -9.02 -33.69 -16.09
N LEU A 718 -7.81 -33.50 -15.57
CA LEU A 718 -6.67 -32.86 -16.25
C LEU A 718 -5.47 -33.83 -16.26
N PRO A 719 -5.00 -34.29 -17.44
CA PRO A 719 -3.84 -35.16 -17.53
C PRO A 719 -2.52 -34.42 -17.32
N LYS A 720 -2.51 -33.11 -17.43
CA LYS A 720 -1.38 -32.23 -17.16
C LYS A 720 -1.86 -30.94 -16.51
N ALA A 721 -0.97 -30.28 -15.79
CA ALA A 721 -1.23 -28.99 -15.21
C ALA A 721 -1.54 -27.96 -16.31
N SER A 722 -2.63 -27.20 -16.16
CA SER A 722 -3.16 -26.32 -17.23
C SER A 722 -4.00 -25.18 -16.65
N ASP A 723 -4.04 -24.10 -17.41
CA ASP A 723 -5.08 -23.06 -17.21
C ASP A 723 -6.43 -23.62 -17.59
N VAL A 724 -7.43 -23.46 -16.71
CA VAL A 724 -8.78 -23.99 -16.88
C VAL A 724 -9.79 -22.88 -16.70
N SER A 725 -10.78 -22.81 -17.61
CA SER A 725 -12.00 -22.03 -17.43
C SER A 725 -13.22 -22.96 -17.52
N LEU A 726 -14.04 -23.00 -16.46
CA LEU A 726 -15.34 -23.71 -16.47
C LEU A 726 -16.45 -22.67 -16.32
N THR A 727 -17.24 -22.48 -17.37
CA THR A 727 -18.23 -21.40 -17.47
C THR A 727 -19.61 -21.93 -17.78
N ILE A 728 -20.65 -21.36 -17.13
CA ILE A 728 -22.07 -21.66 -17.32
C ILE A 728 -22.67 -20.66 -18.32
N PHE A 729 -23.50 -21.17 -19.22
CA PHE A 729 -24.23 -20.39 -20.23
C PHE A 729 -25.74 -20.73 -20.16
N ASN A 730 -26.59 -19.74 -20.46
CA ASN A 730 -28.00 -19.97 -20.68
C ASN A 730 -28.27 -20.51 -22.11
N SER A 731 -29.54 -20.82 -22.43
CA SER A 731 -29.95 -21.33 -23.72
C SER A 731 -29.71 -20.36 -24.90
N LEU A 732 -29.49 -19.07 -24.64
CA LEU A 732 -29.15 -18.07 -25.63
C LEU A 732 -27.63 -17.92 -25.83
N GLY A 733 -26.81 -18.72 -25.14
CA GLY A 733 -25.35 -18.64 -25.19
C GLY A 733 -24.76 -17.48 -24.39
N GLN A 734 -25.54 -16.78 -23.59
CA GLN A 734 -25.04 -15.74 -22.71
C GLN A 734 -24.40 -16.37 -21.47
N ARG A 735 -23.24 -15.85 -21.07
CA ARG A 735 -22.54 -16.26 -19.87
C ARG A 735 -23.37 -15.93 -18.63
N VAL A 736 -23.58 -16.94 -17.78
CA VAL A 736 -24.32 -16.85 -16.51
C VAL A 736 -23.33 -16.71 -15.36
N GLU A 737 -22.36 -17.64 -15.30
CA GLU A 737 -21.39 -17.71 -14.20
C GLU A 737 -20.12 -18.40 -14.68
N THR A 738 -18.97 -18.06 -14.11
CA THR A 738 -17.71 -18.80 -14.27
C THR A 738 -17.40 -19.50 -12.96
N LEU A 739 -17.39 -20.83 -12.98
CA LEU A 739 -17.17 -21.68 -11.80
C LEU A 739 -15.68 -21.92 -11.54
N ALA A 740 -14.87 -21.85 -12.60
CA ALA A 740 -13.41 -22.00 -12.56
C ALA A 740 -12.76 -21.02 -13.52
N SER A 741 -11.66 -20.41 -13.10
CA SER A 741 -10.77 -19.61 -13.97
C SER A 741 -9.40 -19.50 -13.31
N SER A 742 -8.62 -20.61 -13.32
CA SER A 742 -7.32 -20.71 -12.65
C SER A 742 -6.45 -21.77 -13.27
N TYR A 743 -5.17 -21.78 -12.86
CA TYR A 743 -4.24 -22.87 -13.16
C TYR A 743 -4.45 -24.02 -12.18
N TYR A 744 -4.62 -25.24 -12.72
CA TYR A 744 -4.83 -26.45 -11.93
C TYR A 744 -3.75 -27.48 -12.25
N SER A 745 -3.27 -28.19 -11.22
CA SER A 745 -2.37 -29.33 -11.37
C SER A 745 -3.05 -30.48 -12.11
N ALA A 746 -2.31 -31.47 -12.60
CA ALA A 746 -2.88 -32.72 -13.09
C ALA A 746 -3.69 -33.40 -11.98
N GLY A 747 -4.88 -33.94 -12.31
CA GLY A 747 -5.77 -34.55 -11.34
C GLY A 747 -7.23 -34.46 -11.72
N THR A 748 -8.13 -34.98 -10.86
CA THR A 748 -9.58 -34.89 -11.03
C THR A 748 -10.17 -33.91 -10.03
N TYR A 749 -11.07 -33.07 -10.51
CA TYR A 749 -11.66 -31.95 -9.79
C TYR A 749 -13.17 -32.05 -9.77
N LYS A 750 -13.75 -31.49 -8.74
CA LYS A 750 -15.20 -31.43 -8.51
C LYS A 750 -15.59 -29.98 -8.20
N VAL A 751 -16.64 -29.49 -8.85
CA VAL A 751 -17.20 -28.14 -8.67
C VAL A 751 -18.66 -28.26 -8.30
N THR A 752 -19.08 -27.59 -7.25
CA THR A 752 -20.50 -27.47 -6.90
C THR A 752 -21.06 -26.18 -7.50
N PHE A 753 -22.16 -26.31 -8.24
CA PHE A 753 -22.92 -25.19 -8.82
C PHE A 753 -24.26 -25.04 -8.10
N ASN A 754 -24.56 -23.83 -7.66
CA ASN A 754 -25.82 -23.47 -7.01
C ASN A 754 -26.64 -22.53 -7.89
N ALA A 755 -27.78 -23.01 -8.39
CA ALA A 755 -28.66 -22.28 -9.30
C ALA A 755 -29.85 -21.63 -8.58
N THR A 756 -29.76 -21.31 -7.27
CA THR A 756 -30.87 -20.73 -6.49
C THR A 756 -31.50 -19.52 -7.16
N ASN A 757 -30.73 -18.66 -7.80
CA ASN A 757 -31.17 -17.44 -8.45
C ASN A 757 -31.50 -17.58 -9.94
N LEU A 758 -31.44 -18.79 -10.51
CA LEU A 758 -31.69 -19.04 -11.93
C LEU A 758 -33.09 -19.67 -12.14
N SER A 759 -33.68 -19.41 -13.30
CA SER A 759 -34.98 -19.99 -13.70
C SER A 759 -34.82 -21.46 -14.09
N SER A 760 -35.91 -22.25 -13.95
CA SER A 760 -35.97 -23.59 -14.53
C SER A 760 -35.72 -23.53 -16.04
N GLY A 761 -34.92 -24.48 -16.56
CA GLY A 761 -34.59 -24.52 -17.99
C GLY A 761 -33.30 -25.28 -18.27
N VAL A 762 -32.92 -25.27 -19.56
CA VAL A 762 -31.67 -25.89 -20.02
C VAL A 762 -30.56 -24.87 -19.98
N TYR A 763 -29.43 -25.25 -19.39
CA TYR A 763 -28.19 -24.52 -19.34
C TYR A 763 -27.05 -25.36 -19.89
N TYR A 764 -25.94 -24.71 -20.23
CA TYR A 764 -24.74 -25.37 -20.73
C TYR A 764 -23.56 -25.01 -19.85
N TYR A 765 -22.62 -25.93 -19.66
CA TYR A 765 -21.34 -25.65 -19.04
C TYR A 765 -20.21 -26.05 -19.97
N ARG A 766 -19.20 -25.20 -20.05
CA ARG A 766 -18.07 -25.33 -20.96
C ARG A 766 -16.77 -25.30 -20.18
N LEU A 767 -15.98 -26.34 -20.37
CA LEU A 767 -14.59 -26.42 -19.92
C LEU A 767 -13.68 -26.00 -21.07
N VAL A 768 -12.79 -25.05 -20.83
CA VAL A 768 -11.71 -24.65 -21.75
C VAL A 768 -10.40 -24.85 -21.02
N SER A 769 -9.44 -25.51 -21.67
CA SER A 769 -8.08 -25.67 -21.15
C SER A 769 -7.10 -25.74 -22.31
N ASN A 770 -6.25 -24.73 -22.47
CA ASN A 770 -5.41 -24.51 -23.65
C ASN A 770 -6.26 -24.58 -24.95
N ASP A 771 -5.91 -25.52 -25.85
CA ASP A 771 -6.62 -25.74 -27.12
C ASP A 771 -7.82 -26.69 -27.01
N ILE A 772 -8.16 -27.16 -25.80
CA ILE A 772 -9.24 -28.11 -25.58
C ILE A 772 -10.48 -27.39 -25.09
N GLN A 773 -11.61 -27.63 -25.78
CA GLN A 773 -12.91 -27.13 -25.37
C GLN A 773 -13.92 -28.29 -25.33
N MET A 774 -14.60 -28.43 -24.17
CA MET A 774 -15.68 -29.40 -23.98
C MET A 774 -16.94 -28.71 -23.46
N THR A 775 -18.11 -29.09 -23.95
CA THR A 775 -19.40 -28.52 -23.51
C THR A 775 -20.38 -29.62 -23.22
N LYS A 776 -21.14 -29.47 -22.14
CA LYS A 776 -22.28 -30.35 -21.77
C LYS A 776 -23.49 -29.53 -21.36
N SER A 777 -24.67 -30.16 -21.39
CA SER A 777 -25.91 -29.54 -20.96
C SER A 777 -26.32 -30.02 -19.57
N MET A 778 -27.07 -29.17 -18.86
CA MET A 778 -27.69 -29.45 -17.57
C MET A 778 -29.11 -28.89 -17.52
N VAL A 779 -29.97 -29.45 -16.67
CA VAL A 779 -31.37 -29.04 -16.53
C VAL A 779 -31.64 -28.61 -15.09
N ILE A 780 -32.12 -27.39 -14.91
CA ILE A 780 -32.61 -26.87 -13.64
C ILE A 780 -34.12 -27.11 -13.57
N LEU A 781 -34.57 -27.71 -12.50
CA LEU A 781 -36.00 -27.89 -12.18
C LEU A 781 -36.27 -27.28 -10.79
N LYS A 782 -37.04 -26.21 -10.75
CA LYS A 782 -37.53 -25.60 -9.50
C LYS A 782 -38.94 -26.06 -9.23
#